data_7f490df777394fecef650318e142d250
#
_entry.id   7f490df777394fecef650318e142d250
#
_cell.length_a   1.000
_cell.length_b   1.000
_cell.length_c   1.000
_cell.angle_alpha   90.00
_cell.angle_beta   90.00
_cell.angle_gamma   90.00
#
_symmetry.space_group_name_H-M   'P 1'
#
loop_
_entity.id
_entity.type
_entity.pdbx_description
1 polymer ?
#
loop_
_entity_poly.entity_id
_entity_poly.type
_entity_poly.pdbx_seq_one_letter_code
_entity_poly.pdbx_strand_id
1 'polypeptide(L)'
;MKNTTAMADYELRHIEALRKNLAGCTVLLKKDGNFPLEKPCALAAYGSGVRRTIRGGTGSGEVNSRYSVTIEEGLQQAGFTLTGMEWHTGYEQARKKAHKAFLKQLKKDAKAVNQNFILYGMGKAMPEPEYNLPLNAEGDAAIYVVSRISGEGNDRTPLKGDIRLTDSEVRDILALDKKFTRFMLVLNVGGVVDLTPVMGVRNILLLSQLGVETGGALADILLGKANPSGKLTTTWAAFEEYPEMPDFEDMNETRYREGIYVGYRYFDTFRKQALFPFGYGLSYTEFRLGAVAVEANGAQITVRTSVENIGALAGRQVVQVYLSKPAGKLDAPWQELCAFAKTRELAPGETESVTCSFTLPEMAAYDTETASYILEAGNYIVRVGVSSVETAPAAVLHLDKTVTTLQANNVLGSTDFTDLTAPAATMERPAGVPVIEIDPAAIACETVAYDRIEEVLPEVDALTKEDAALLLIGDFDPNAKGFASMIGTAGRHVCGAAGESCDKISGFPFLIMADGPAGLRLAKEYYEDDKGKHAVGSTAMPASLQEMLSGPMKLVMSLMGGSGKPKPGCEIKTQYCTAIPIGTALAQSFDLAFVEQCGDIVGEEMERFGVHLWLAPALNIHRSIRCGRNFEYYSEDPLVSGKMAAAMTRGVQAHKGCGTTIKHYAANNKEYNRTRNNSIVSERAMREIYLKGFGICVREAQPKAVMTSYNLLNGTHTAESRGLIMDILRAEFGYEGIVMTDWVSPITGDARSAHRDSQAQYVAAAGGDLFMPGNKGDYDNLLQGIDSGAVTLEQVKINASRVVRMARALTQE
;
A
#
# COMPACT_ATOMS: atom_id res chain seq x y z
N MET A 1 -18.38 24.05 -22.19
CA MET A 1 -19.59 23.75 -21.43
C MET A 1 -19.19 22.80 -20.30
N LYS A 2 -19.41 23.18 -19.04
CA LYS A 2 -19.26 22.24 -17.95
C LYS A 2 -20.43 21.26 -18.04
N ASN A 3 -20.20 20.01 -18.37
CA ASN A 3 -21.21 18.97 -18.30
C ASN A 3 -21.54 18.73 -16.84
N THR A 4 -22.58 19.39 -16.32
CA THR A 4 -23.16 19.17 -15.01
C THR A 4 -24.20 18.06 -15.11
N THR A 5 -23.81 16.84 -15.50
CA THR A 5 -24.65 15.69 -15.19
C THR A 5 -24.68 15.53 -13.67
N ALA A 6 -25.88 15.35 -13.10
CA ALA A 6 -26.04 15.08 -11.68
C ALA A 6 -25.20 13.84 -11.29
N MET A 7 -24.77 13.81 -10.04
CA MET A 7 -24.12 12.62 -9.50
C MET A 7 -25.08 11.43 -9.54
N ALA A 8 -24.55 10.27 -9.89
CA ALA A 8 -25.30 9.03 -9.81
C ALA A 8 -25.46 8.58 -8.34
N ASP A 9 -26.51 7.80 -8.07
CA ASP A 9 -26.81 7.35 -6.70
C ASP A 9 -25.67 6.57 -6.06
N TYR A 10 -24.91 5.76 -6.85
CA TYR A 10 -23.75 5.05 -6.31
C TYR A 10 -22.65 6.02 -5.84
N GLU A 11 -22.38 7.10 -6.59
CA GLU A 11 -21.37 8.09 -6.20
C GLU A 11 -21.74 8.76 -4.87
N LEU A 12 -23.03 9.10 -4.67
CA LEU A 12 -23.52 9.72 -3.44
C LEU A 12 -23.39 8.76 -2.24
N ARG A 13 -23.78 7.48 -2.42
CA ARG A 13 -23.62 6.46 -1.38
C ARG A 13 -22.16 6.23 -0.99
N HIS A 14 -21.26 6.14 -1.98
CA HIS A 14 -19.84 5.96 -1.74
C HIS A 14 -19.24 7.11 -0.95
N ILE A 15 -19.58 8.36 -1.31
CA ILE A 15 -19.10 9.57 -0.62
C ILE A 15 -19.60 9.59 0.82
N GLU A 16 -20.88 9.30 1.06
CA GLU A 16 -21.45 9.25 2.40
C GLU A 16 -20.79 8.18 3.27
N ALA A 17 -20.61 6.96 2.72
CA ALA A 17 -19.96 5.85 3.39
C ALA A 17 -18.51 6.17 3.78
N LEU A 18 -17.75 6.79 2.86
CA LEU A 18 -16.40 7.24 3.15
C LEU A 18 -16.38 8.31 4.23
N ARG A 19 -17.13 9.42 4.04
CA ARG A 19 -17.11 10.60 4.92
C ARG A 19 -17.34 10.24 6.38
N LYS A 20 -18.25 9.32 6.64
CA LYS A 20 -18.58 8.83 7.98
C LYS A 20 -17.40 8.20 8.72
N ASN A 21 -16.45 7.61 8.01
CA ASN A 21 -15.38 6.80 8.60
C ASN A 21 -13.96 7.43 8.47
N LEU A 22 -13.81 8.53 7.69
CA LEU A 22 -12.47 9.09 7.38
C LEU A 22 -11.70 9.57 8.60
N ALA A 23 -12.37 10.06 9.65
CA ALA A 23 -11.71 10.43 10.91
C ALA A 23 -11.03 9.22 11.58
N GLY A 24 -11.52 8.00 11.31
CA GLY A 24 -10.88 6.76 11.72
C GLY A 24 -9.51 6.51 11.08
N CYS A 25 -9.25 7.11 9.93
CA CYS A 25 -7.97 7.03 9.21
C CYS A 25 -6.96 8.10 9.62
N THR A 26 -7.36 9.07 10.47
CA THR A 26 -6.50 10.18 10.89
C THR A 26 -5.93 9.93 12.28
N VAL A 27 -4.69 10.36 12.50
CA VAL A 27 -4.00 10.15 13.77
C VAL A 27 -3.73 11.48 14.46
N LEU A 28 -4.32 11.69 15.63
CA LEU A 28 -4.02 12.83 16.47
C LEU A 28 -2.71 12.55 17.22
N LEU A 29 -1.63 13.24 16.83
CA LEU A 29 -0.30 13.00 17.36
C LEU A 29 -0.03 13.80 18.64
N LYS A 30 -0.59 15.03 18.73
CA LYS A 30 -0.49 15.89 19.92
C LYS A 30 -1.76 16.70 20.10
N LYS A 31 -2.14 16.94 21.34
CA LYS A 31 -3.28 17.79 21.74
C LYS A 31 -2.96 18.60 22.99
N ASP A 32 -3.52 19.80 23.08
CA ASP A 32 -3.46 20.66 24.28
C ASP A 32 -4.85 20.99 24.87
N GLY A 33 -5.92 20.45 24.30
CA GLY A 33 -7.30 20.68 24.72
C GLY A 33 -7.99 21.88 24.05
N ASN A 34 -7.30 22.64 23.18
CA ASN A 34 -7.89 23.76 22.45
C ASN A 34 -8.70 23.36 21.19
N PHE A 35 -8.67 22.11 20.86
CA PHE A 35 -9.50 21.47 19.82
C PHE A 35 -10.26 20.27 20.41
N PRO A 36 -11.48 20.00 19.89
CA PRO A 36 -12.12 20.60 18.72
C PRO A 36 -12.68 22.01 19.01
N LEU A 37 -12.96 22.77 17.93
CA LEU A 37 -13.61 24.07 17.99
C LEU A 37 -15.13 23.90 18.17
N GLU A 38 -15.78 24.74 18.99
CA GLU A 38 -17.21 24.65 19.23
C GLU A 38 -18.07 25.01 18.00
N LYS A 39 -17.55 25.89 17.14
CA LYS A 39 -18.25 26.40 15.94
C LYS A 39 -17.25 26.91 14.91
N PRO A 40 -17.64 27.03 13.63
CA PRO A 40 -16.83 27.71 12.62
C PRO A 40 -16.50 29.15 13.03
N CYS A 41 -15.30 29.60 12.71
CA CYS A 41 -14.76 30.90 13.11
C CYS A 41 -13.87 31.48 11.99
N ALA A 42 -13.27 32.65 12.25
CA ALA A 42 -12.18 33.17 11.40
C ALA A 42 -10.93 32.31 11.59
N LEU A 43 -10.53 31.60 10.52
CA LEU A 43 -9.43 30.64 10.52
C LEU A 43 -8.30 31.14 9.64
N ALA A 44 -7.13 31.42 10.22
CA ALA A 44 -5.93 31.74 9.49
C ALA A 44 -5.34 30.44 8.91
N ALA A 45 -5.44 30.28 7.59
CA ALA A 45 -5.06 29.04 6.89
C ALA A 45 -3.76 29.24 6.11
N TYR A 46 -2.74 28.44 6.42
CA TYR A 46 -1.41 28.50 5.83
C TYR A 46 -0.92 27.12 5.39
N GLY A 47 0.17 27.07 4.63
CA GLY A 47 0.80 25.85 4.16
C GLY A 47 0.29 25.40 2.79
N SER A 48 1.15 24.69 2.05
CA SER A 48 0.90 24.29 0.66
C SER A 48 -0.37 23.46 0.49
N GLY A 49 -0.70 22.63 1.48
CA GLY A 49 -1.82 21.67 1.40
C GLY A 49 -3.21 22.29 1.44
N VAL A 50 -3.38 23.56 1.87
CA VAL A 50 -4.70 24.19 1.91
C VAL A 50 -5.34 24.23 0.52
N ARG A 51 -4.64 24.73 -0.48
CA ARG A 51 -5.08 24.78 -1.88
C ARG A 51 -4.63 23.58 -2.70
N ARG A 52 -3.48 23.02 -2.36
CA ARG A 52 -2.87 21.88 -3.05
C ARG A 52 -3.03 20.61 -2.24
N THR A 53 -4.25 20.33 -1.85
CA THR A 53 -4.60 19.13 -1.07
C THR A 53 -4.22 17.88 -1.85
N ILE A 54 -3.38 17.04 -1.25
CA ILE A 54 -2.97 15.75 -1.82
C ILE A 54 -3.99 14.71 -1.37
N ARG A 55 -4.67 14.10 -2.33
CA ARG A 55 -5.71 13.08 -2.08
C ARG A 55 -5.18 11.64 -2.14
N GLY A 56 -4.03 11.43 -2.79
CA GLY A 56 -3.35 10.14 -2.99
C GLY A 56 -2.01 10.34 -3.67
N GLY A 57 -1.25 9.24 -3.87
CA GLY A 57 0.05 9.28 -4.55
C GLY A 57 -0.06 9.41 -6.07
N THR A 58 1.09 9.47 -6.74
CA THR A 58 1.20 9.54 -8.21
C THR A 58 1.47 8.17 -8.83
N GLY A 59 1.30 8.09 -10.14
CA GLY A 59 1.51 6.86 -10.91
C GLY A 59 0.28 5.97 -10.92
N SER A 60 0.44 4.69 -10.63
CA SER A 60 -0.66 3.72 -10.54
C SER A 60 -1.70 4.09 -9.47
N GLY A 61 -1.29 4.82 -8.43
CA GLY A 61 -2.17 5.27 -7.34
C GLY A 61 -3.12 6.43 -7.69
N GLU A 62 -3.06 7.01 -8.90
CA GLU A 62 -3.97 8.07 -9.31
C GLU A 62 -5.35 7.52 -9.66
N VAL A 63 -6.42 8.17 -9.17
CA VAL A 63 -7.81 7.84 -9.48
C VAL A 63 -8.48 8.98 -10.24
N ASN A 64 -9.22 8.66 -11.28
CA ASN A 64 -9.92 9.62 -12.12
C ASN A 64 -11.32 9.94 -11.58
N SER A 65 -11.41 10.48 -10.37
CA SER A 65 -12.67 10.86 -9.75
C SER A 65 -13.33 12.06 -10.43
N ARG A 66 -14.66 12.18 -10.32
CA ARG A 66 -15.43 13.33 -10.83
C ARG A 66 -14.95 14.64 -10.21
N TYR A 67 -14.76 14.64 -8.90
CA TYR A 67 -14.30 15.78 -8.10
C TYR A 67 -13.46 15.31 -6.90
N SER A 68 -12.88 16.25 -6.21
CA SER A 68 -12.32 16.06 -4.86
C SER A 68 -12.50 17.36 -4.08
N VAL A 69 -12.73 17.24 -2.79
CA VAL A 69 -12.88 18.39 -1.89
C VAL A 69 -11.50 18.75 -1.34
N THR A 70 -10.98 19.91 -1.72
CA THR A 70 -9.74 20.45 -1.16
C THR A 70 -9.95 20.91 0.28
N ILE A 71 -8.87 21.09 1.04
CA ILE A 71 -8.95 21.60 2.41
C ILE A 71 -9.58 23.00 2.42
N GLU A 72 -9.21 23.87 1.46
CA GLU A 72 -9.82 25.19 1.30
C GLU A 72 -11.34 25.09 1.13
N GLU A 73 -11.80 24.25 0.20
CA GLU A 73 -13.23 24.07 -0.09
C GLU A 73 -13.98 23.43 1.09
N GLY A 74 -13.40 22.39 1.72
CA GLY A 74 -14.03 21.70 2.85
C GLY A 74 -14.24 22.61 4.06
N LEU A 75 -13.26 23.45 4.37
CA LEU A 75 -13.38 24.44 5.45
C LEU A 75 -14.42 25.52 5.13
N GLN A 76 -14.44 26.05 3.90
CA GLN A 76 -15.45 27.03 3.47
C GLN A 76 -16.86 26.43 3.51
N GLN A 77 -17.04 25.21 3.02
CA GLN A 77 -18.35 24.50 3.07
C GLN A 77 -18.83 24.26 4.50
N ALA A 78 -17.90 24.06 5.45
CA ALA A 78 -18.22 23.91 6.87
C ALA A 78 -18.52 25.23 7.58
N GLY A 79 -18.39 26.39 6.89
CA GLY A 79 -18.73 27.72 7.39
C GLY A 79 -17.56 28.51 7.98
N PHE A 80 -16.31 28.05 7.84
CA PHE A 80 -15.16 28.85 8.25
C PHE A 80 -14.94 30.05 7.33
N THR A 81 -14.57 31.18 7.91
CA THR A 81 -14.08 32.35 7.18
C THR A 81 -12.55 32.25 7.11
N LEU A 82 -12.03 31.90 5.94
CA LEU A 82 -10.58 31.73 5.77
C LEU A 82 -9.89 33.09 5.62
N THR A 83 -8.85 33.29 6.42
CA THR A 83 -7.93 34.44 6.33
C THR A 83 -6.54 33.96 5.91
N GLY A 84 -5.65 34.87 5.49
CA GLY A 84 -4.30 34.52 5.02
C GLY A 84 -4.24 34.14 3.55
N MET A 85 -5.29 34.35 2.76
CA MET A 85 -5.35 33.88 1.39
C MET A 85 -4.35 34.60 0.44
N GLU A 86 -3.80 35.75 0.84
CA GLU A 86 -2.71 36.44 0.13
C GLU A 86 -1.40 35.65 0.20
N TRP A 87 -1.15 34.93 1.32
CA TRP A 87 -0.01 34.07 1.49
C TRP A 87 0.03 32.99 0.39
N HIS A 88 -1.11 32.37 0.09
CA HIS A 88 -1.20 31.35 -0.96
C HIS A 88 -0.89 31.90 -2.35
N THR A 89 -1.24 33.15 -2.64
CA THR A 89 -0.91 33.80 -3.90
C THR A 89 0.62 33.99 -4.03
N GLY A 90 1.26 34.44 -2.95
CA GLY A 90 2.72 34.56 -2.87
C GLY A 90 3.45 33.21 -2.98
N TYR A 91 2.91 32.20 -2.28
CA TYR A 91 3.41 30.83 -2.32
C TYR A 91 3.36 30.24 -3.74
N GLU A 92 2.24 30.38 -4.47
CA GLU A 92 2.12 29.87 -5.84
C GLU A 92 3.15 30.52 -6.79
N GLN A 93 3.48 31.79 -6.57
CA GLN A 93 4.56 32.46 -7.34
C GLN A 93 5.94 31.86 -7.02
N ALA A 94 6.25 31.65 -5.73
CA ALA A 94 7.49 31.02 -5.29
C ALA A 94 7.62 29.59 -5.85
N ARG A 95 6.55 28.80 -5.74
CA ARG A 95 6.47 27.44 -6.28
C ARG A 95 6.68 27.40 -7.79
N LYS A 96 6.01 28.27 -8.53
CA LYS A 96 6.17 28.35 -10.00
C LYS A 96 7.62 28.65 -10.41
N LYS A 97 8.30 29.52 -9.68
CA LYS A 97 9.73 29.83 -9.88
C LYS A 97 10.60 28.60 -9.59
N ALA A 98 10.36 27.93 -8.46
CA ALA A 98 11.08 26.72 -8.06
C ALA A 98 10.86 25.57 -9.06
N HIS A 99 9.63 25.36 -9.53
CA HIS A 99 9.30 24.34 -10.52
C HIS A 99 10.05 24.55 -11.84
N LYS A 100 10.15 25.80 -12.30
CA LYS A 100 10.95 26.13 -13.50
C LYS A 100 12.44 25.79 -13.31
N ALA A 101 12.99 26.06 -12.12
CA ALA A 101 14.37 25.70 -11.78
C ALA A 101 14.56 24.17 -11.69
N PHE A 102 13.63 23.47 -11.05
CA PHE A 102 13.60 22.01 -10.95
C PHE A 102 13.60 21.34 -12.34
N LEU A 103 12.72 21.74 -13.26
CA LEU A 103 12.69 21.22 -14.62
C LEU A 103 13.99 21.50 -15.40
N LYS A 104 14.64 22.64 -15.15
CA LYS A 104 15.94 22.95 -15.78
C LYS A 104 17.04 22.03 -15.26
N GLN A 105 17.06 21.78 -13.94
CA GLN A 105 18.02 20.85 -13.33
C GLN A 105 17.78 19.43 -13.82
N LEU A 106 16.53 18.96 -13.81
CA LEU A 106 16.15 17.63 -14.28
C LEU A 106 16.60 17.36 -15.72
N LYS A 107 16.49 18.35 -16.63
CA LYS A 107 17.00 18.25 -17.99
C LYS A 107 18.52 18.10 -18.05
N LYS A 108 19.24 18.82 -17.18
CA LYS A 108 20.69 18.74 -17.09
C LYS A 108 21.13 17.34 -16.59
N ASP A 109 20.44 16.83 -15.58
CA ASP A 109 20.73 15.54 -14.98
C ASP A 109 20.45 14.39 -15.95
N ALA A 110 19.30 14.41 -16.64
CA ALA A 110 18.96 13.45 -17.69
C ALA A 110 20.03 13.40 -18.79
N LYS A 111 20.50 14.59 -19.22
CA LYS A 111 21.59 14.67 -20.21
C LYS A 111 22.92 14.10 -19.70
N ALA A 112 23.25 14.30 -18.44
CA ALA A 112 24.47 13.79 -17.81
C ALA A 112 24.54 12.26 -17.80
N VAL A 113 23.38 11.59 -17.67
CA VAL A 113 23.26 10.13 -17.69
C VAL A 113 22.79 9.57 -19.05
N ASN A 114 22.77 10.42 -20.09
CA ASN A 114 22.35 10.07 -21.46
C ASN A 114 20.96 9.41 -21.53
N GLN A 115 20.02 9.87 -20.71
CA GLN A 115 18.64 9.40 -20.70
C GLN A 115 17.66 10.41 -21.28
N ASN A 116 16.53 9.91 -21.79
CA ASN A 116 15.42 10.76 -22.20
C ASN A 116 14.86 11.53 -21.00
N PHE A 117 14.70 12.85 -21.13
CA PHE A 117 14.23 13.72 -20.05
C PHE A 117 12.89 13.29 -19.43
N ILE A 118 11.95 12.79 -20.23
CA ILE A 118 10.63 12.37 -19.77
C ILE A 118 10.75 11.09 -18.94
N LEU A 119 11.51 10.10 -19.42
CA LEU A 119 11.76 8.85 -18.70
C LEU A 119 12.57 9.08 -17.42
N TYR A 120 13.60 9.92 -17.49
CA TYR A 120 14.41 10.26 -16.32
C TYR A 120 13.60 10.99 -15.22
N GLY A 121 12.61 11.78 -15.62
CA GLY A 121 11.76 12.54 -14.72
C GLY A 121 10.56 11.78 -14.18
N MET A 122 10.28 10.60 -14.71
CA MET A 122 9.13 9.81 -14.28
C MET A 122 9.21 9.46 -12.79
N GLY A 123 8.16 9.75 -12.04
CA GLY A 123 8.10 9.57 -10.60
C GLY A 123 8.81 10.63 -9.76
N LYS A 124 9.67 11.49 -10.33
CA LYS A 124 10.39 12.51 -9.56
C LYS A 124 9.49 13.68 -9.19
N ALA A 125 9.24 13.83 -7.89
CA ALA A 125 8.51 14.98 -7.35
C ALA A 125 9.46 16.15 -7.07
N MET A 126 8.97 17.37 -7.29
CA MET A 126 9.68 18.57 -6.87
C MET A 126 9.59 18.70 -5.35
N PRO A 127 10.72 18.84 -4.62
CA PRO A 127 10.69 19.11 -3.19
C PRO A 127 9.95 20.42 -2.89
N GLU A 128 9.38 20.53 -1.69
CA GLU A 128 8.78 21.75 -1.20
C GLU A 128 9.81 22.90 -1.26
N PRO A 129 9.49 24.06 -1.87
CA PRO A 129 10.47 25.14 -2.02
C PRO A 129 10.62 25.97 -0.75
N GLU A 130 11.78 26.59 -0.60
CA GLU A 130 11.97 27.68 0.37
C GLU A 130 11.26 28.96 -0.08
N TYR A 131 10.71 29.71 0.87
CA TYR A 131 10.04 30.99 0.64
C TYR A 131 10.18 31.91 1.84
N ASN A 132 9.87 33.20 1.67
CA ASN A 132 9.81 34.18 2.75
C ASN A 132 8.54 35.02 2.55
N LEU A 133 7.45 34.61 3.20
CA LEU A 133 6.14 35.25 3.08
C LEU A 133 5.68 35.72 4.47
N PRO A 134 4.95 36.86 4.56
CA PRO A 134 4.48 37.37 5.84
C PRO A 134 3.30 36.56 6.39
N LEU A 135 3.25 36.42 7.71
CA LEU A 135 2.17 35.74 8.46
C LEU A 135 1.22 36.79 9.09
N ASN A 136 0.59 37.63 8.25
CA ASN A 136 -0.17 38.80 8.67
C ASN A 136 -1.64 38.50 9.02
N ALA A 137 -2.17 37.32 8.67
CA ALA A 137 -3.57 37.00 8.91
C ALA A 137 -3.92 37.01 10.41
N GLU A 138 -5.09 37.50 10.70
CA GLU A 138 -5.75 37.47 12.02
C GLU A 138 -6.87 36.41 11.97
N GLY A 139 -7.24 35.88 13.12
CA GLY A 139 -8.29 34.87 13.25
C GLY A 139 -8.41 34.38 14.68
N ASP A 140 -9.49 33.64 14.95
CA ASP A 140 -9.75 32.98 16.24
C ASP A 140 -8.92 31.69 16.42
N ALA A 141 -8.50 31.11 15.31
CA ALA A 141 -7.66 29.93 15.25
C ALA A 141 -6.77 29.97 13.98
N ALA A 142 -5.75 29.11 13.94
CA ALA A 142 -4.91 28.96 12.77
C ALA A 142 -4.57 27.48 12.48
N ILE A 143 -4.33 27.18 11.20
CA ILE A 143 -3.76 25.91 10.75
C ILE A 143 -2.56 26.18 9.85
N TYR A 144 -1.62 25.22 9.87
CA TYR A 144 -0.59 25.11 8.85
C TYR A 144 -0.62 23.70 8.26
N VAL A 145 -0.82 23.58 6.94
CA VAL A 145 -0.95 22.29 6.28
C VAL A 145 0.32 21.96 5.50
N VAL A 146 1.11 21.02 6.05
CA VAL A 146 2.25 20.42 5.34
C VAL A 146 1.73 19.38 4.37
N SER A 147 2.10 19.48 3.08
CA SER A 147 1.77 18.47 2.09
C SER A 147 3.02 17.85 1.49
N ARG A 148 2.98 16.54 1.29
CA ARG A 148 4.00 15.78 0.55
C ARG A 148 3.33 14.76 -0.36
N ILE A 149 3.79 14.71 -1.60
CA ILE A 149 3.37 13.70 -2.56
C ILE A 149 4.53 12.74 -2.80
N SER A 150 4.22 11.47 -2.88
CA SER A 150 5.13 10.41 -3.29
C SER A 150 4.42 9.50 -4.29
N GLY A 151 5.14 8.59 -4.91
CA GLY A 151 4.52 7.74 -5.90
C GLY A 151 5.48 6.76 -6.54
N GLU A 152 4.96 6.12 -7.56
CA GLU A 152 5.65 5.11 -8.34
C GLU A 152 6.79 5.70 -9.17
N GLY A 153 7.91 4.98 -9.24
CA GLY A 153 9.06 5.26 -10.09
C GLY A 153 10.17 6.10 -9.43
N ASN A 154 9.99 6.57 -8.21
CA ASN A 154 11.06 7.29 -7.50
C ASN A 154 10.92 7.20 -5.99
N ASP A 155 12.06 7.07 -5.31
CA ASP A 155 12.14 7.04 -3.86
C ASP A 155 12.16 8.47 -3.28
N ARG A 156 11.73 8.58 -2.02
CA ARG A 156 11.80 9.81 -1.24
C ARG A 156 13.24 10.10 -0.79
N THR A 157 13.55 11.37 -0.63
CA THR A 157 14.88 11.83 -0.26
C THR A 157 14.93 12.35 1.17
N PRO A 158 16.06 12.17 1.90
CA PRO A 158 16.24 12.75 3.24
C PRO A 158 16.53 14.24 3.21
N LEU A 159 16.19 14.93 2.12
CA LEU A 159 16.42 16.35 1.91
C LEU A 159 15.28 17.20 2.49
N LYS A 160 15.56 18.49 2.71
CA LYS A 160 14.56 19.51 3.05
C LYS A 160 13.54 19.63 1.92
N GLY A 161 12.28 19.72 2.29
CA GLY A 161 11.15 19.78 1.35
C GLY A 161 10.60 18.42 0.93
N ASP A 162 11.18 17.30 1.39
CA ASP A 162 10.62 15.95 1.26
C ASP A 162 10.48 15.31 2.65
N ILE A 163 11.38 14.40 3.06
CA ILE A 163 11.31 13.78 4.41
C ILE A 163 11.54 14.84 5.49
N ARG A 164 12.45 15.78 5.28
CA ARG A 164 12.68 16.89 6.23
C ARG A 164 11.87 18.12 5.84
N LEU A 165 11.43 18.85 6.85
CA LEU A 165 10.80 20.15 6.66
C LEU A 165 11.80 21.17 6.09
N THR A 166 11.32 22.14 5.31
CA THR A 166 12.11 23.30 4.89
C THR A 166 12.32 24.28 6.06
N ASP A 167 13.32 25.15 5.98
CA ASP A 167 13.52 26.18 6.99
C ASP A 167 12.35 27.17 7.05
N SER A 168 11.71 27.43 5.89
CA SER A 168 10.50 28.24 5.80
C SER A 168 9.32 27.61 6.52
N GLU A 169 9.09 26.31 6.34
CA GLU A 169 8.02 25.58 7.04
C GLU A 169 8.26 25.60 8.55
N VAL A 170 9.46 25.26 9.01
CA VAL A 170 9.81 25.27 10.44
C VAL A 170 9.59 26.66 11.07
N ARG A 171 10.10 27.71 10.41
CA ARG A 171 9.92 29.10 10.86
C ARG A 171 8.44 29.46 11.00
N ASP A 172 7.64 29.18 9.98
CA ASP A 172 6.24 29.58 9.92
C ASP A 172 5.39 28.78 10.92
N ILE A 173 5.60 27.47 11.02
CA ILE A 173 4.92 26.61 11.98
C ILE A 173 5.14 27.10 13.42
N LEU A 174 6.40 27.33 13.80
CA LEU A 174 6.75 27.80 15.16
C LEU A 174 6.24 29.21 15.44
N ALA A 175 6.25 30.09 14.45
CA ALA A 175 5.72 31.44 14.59
C ALA A 175 4.19 31.44 14.77
N LEU A 176 3.47 30.59 14.04
CA LEU A 176 2.02 30.44 14.15
C LEU A 176 1.61 29.79 15.48
N ASP A 177 2.30 28.76 15.94
CA ASP A 177 2.03 28.15 17.25
C ASP A 177 2.23 29.14 18.39
N LYS A 178 3.19 30.06 18.26
CA LYS A 178 3.39 31.14 19.23
C LYS A 178 2.32 32.25 19.14
N LYS A 179 1.89 32.60 17.90
CA LYS A 179 0.93 33.69 17.65
C LYS A 179 -0.48 33.32 18.08
N PHE A 180 -0.93 32.09 17.78
CA PHE A 180 -2.30 31.65 17.98
C PHE A 180 -2.42 30.66 19.15
N THR A 181 -3.31 30.94 20.10
CA THR A 181 -3.61 29.98 21.18
C THR A 181 -4.22 28.68 20.63
N ARG A 182 -5.05 28.79 19.59
CA ARG A 182 -5.65 27.68 18.87
C ARG A 182 -4.93 27.49 17.54
N PHE A 183 -3.84 26.72 17.57
CA PHE A 183 -3.05 26.36 16.37
C PHE A 183 -3.01 24.85 16.19
N MET A 184 -3.19 24.38 14.97
CA MET A 184 -3.07 22.97 14.58
C MET A 184 -2.10 22.82 13.40
N LEU A 185 -1.03 22.05 13.59
CA LEU A 185 -0.22 21.56 12.49
C LEU A 185 -0.92 20.35 11.87
N VAL A 186 -1.25 20.43 10.58
CA VAL A 186 -1.92 19.37 9.82
C VAL A 186 -0.94 18.76 8.82
N LEU A 187 -0.85 17.43 8.80
CA LEU A 187 0.04 16.68 7.92
C LEU A 187 -0.79 15.96 6.86
N ASN A 188 -0.86 16.51 5.65
CA ASN A 188 -1.48 15.90 4.47
C ASN A 188 -0.39 15.17 3.66
N VAL A 189 0.08 14.05 4.20
CA VAL A 189 1.24 13.29 3.71
C VAL A 189 0.92 11.80 3.60
N GLY A 190 1.56 11.09 2.67
CA GLY A 190 1.42 9.65 2.46
C GLY A 190 2.51 8.81 3.12
N GLY A 191 3.39 9.41 3.93
CA GLY A 191 4.49 8.73 4.62
C GLY A 191 5.16 9.65 5.62
N VAL A 192 6.15 9.13 6.32
CA VAL A 192 6.84 9.83 7.43
C VAL A 192 7.48 11.14 6.97
N VAL A 193 7.34 12.17 7.80
CA VAL A 193 8.07 13.44 7.74
C VAL A 193 8.78 13.63 9.08
N ASP A 194 10.05 14.03 9.06
CA ASP A 194 10.81 14.30 10.26
C ASP A 194 10.31 15.57 10.94
N LEU A 195 9.63 15.40 12.07
CA LEU A 195 9.02 16.46 12.85
C LEU A 195 9.92 16.99 13.97
N THR A 196 11.15 16.49 14.09
CA THR A 196 12.10 16.88 15.15
C THR A 196 12.16 18.39 15.37
N PRO A 197 12.24 19.25 14.31
CA PRO A 197 12.35 20.70 14.51
C PRO A 197 11.09 21.36 15.07
N VAL A 198 9.94 20.71 14.99
CA VAL A 198 8.62 21.25 15.36
C VAL A 198 7.93 20.46 16.48
N MET A 199 8.66 19.58 17.16
CA MET A 199 8.13 18.79 18.28
C MET A 199 7.62 19.64 19.46
N GLY A 200 7.97 20.93 19.53
CA GLY A 200 7.43 21.88 20.49
C GLY A 200 5.98 22.30 20.21
N VAL A 201 5.44 22.07 19.02
CA VAL A 201 4.05 22.41 18.61
C VAL A 201 3.04 21.64 19.46
N ARG A 202 1.98 22.33 19.89
CA ARG A 202 1.01 21.81 20.88
C ARG A 202 -0.01 20.85 20.29
N ASN A 203 -0.47 21.08 19.06
CA ASN A 203 -1.46 20.25 18.38
C ASN A 203 -0.95 19.82 17.01
N ILE A 204 -0.88 18.52 16.78
CA ILE A 204 -0.42 17.92 15.52
C ILE A 204 -1.41 16.84 15.09
N LEU A 205 -1.95 16.96 13.87
CA LEU A 205 -2.88 16.01 13.26
C LEU A 205 -2.25 15.42 11.99
N LEU A 206 -2.03 14.13 11.95
CA LEU A 206 -1.76 13.40 10.71
C LEU A 206 -3.11 13.16 10.02
N LEU A 207 -3.41 14.01 9.05
CA LEU A 207 -4.61 13.89 8.22
C LEU A 207 -4.50 12.75 7.21
N SER A 208 -3.28 12.45 6.77
CA SER A 208 -3.00 11.52 5.67
C SER A 208 -3.59 12.00 4.32
N GLN A 209 -3.86 11.08 3.41
CA GLN A 209 -4.44 11.33 2.09
C GLN A 209 -5.72 10.50 1.97
N LEU A 210 -6.87 11.16 2.07
CA LEU A 210 -8.16 10.53 2.33
C LEU A 210 -9.07 10.44 1.09
N GLY A 211 -8.49 10.48 -0.12
CA GLY A 211 -9.28 10.40 -1.35
C GLY A 211 -10.12 11.65 -1.60
N VAL A 212 -11.37 11.43 -2.04
CA VAL A 212 -12.25 12.52 -2.54
C VAL A 212 -12.68 13.52 -1.47
N GLU A 213 -12.77 13.14 -0.20
CA GLU A 213 -13.34 13.94 0.90
C GLU A 213 -12.29 14.43 1.92
N THR A 214 -11.02 14.53 1.52
CA THR A 214 -9.93 14.96 2.42
C THR A 214 -10.22 16.27 3.13
N GLY A 215 -10.71 17.30 2.40
CA GLY A 215 -11.02 18.61 2.98
C GLY A 215 -12.22 18.60 3.91
N GLY A 216 -13.25 17.83 3.54
CA GLY A 216 -14.44 17.67 4.38
C GLY A 216 -14.15 16.95 5.69
N ALA A 217 -13.31 15.91 5.65
CA ALA A 217 -12.89 15.17 6.84
C ALA A 217 -12.13 16.08 7.83
N LEU A 218 -11.20 16.91 7.35
CA LEU A 218 -10.50 17.88 8.20
C LEU A 218 -11.48 18.85 8.88
N ALA A 219 -12.45 19.39 8.14
CA ALA A 219 -13.43 20.31 8.69
C ALA A 219 -14.26 19.66 9.82
N ASP A 220 -14.70 18.41 9.62
CA ASP A 220 -15.45 17.68 10.64
C ASP A 220 -14.62 17.39 11.89
N ILE A 221 -13.33 17.08 11.73
CA ILE A 221 -12.40 16.87 12.84
C ILE A 221 -12.16 18.17 13.62
N LEU A 222 -11.91 19.30 12.94
CA LEU A 222 -11.69 20.59 13.62
C LEU A 222 -12.89 21.05 14.42
N LEU A 223 -14.12 20.68 14.00
CA LEU A 223 -15.39 21.02 14.66
C LEU A 223 -15.88 19.94 15.65
N GLY A 224 -15.12 18.85 15.85
CA GLY A 224 -15.54 17.77 16.73
C GLY A 224 -16.77 17.00 16.27
N LYS A 225 -17.20 17.18 15.02
CA LYS A 225 -18.26 16.35 14.40
C LYS A 225 -17.81 14.92 14.19
N ALA A 226 -16.51 14.72 14.04
CA ALA A 226 -15.86 13.42 13.97
C ALA A 226 -14.60 13.44 14.84
N ASN A 227 -14.36 12.35 15.59
CA ASN A 227 -13.24 12.25 16.52
C ASN A 227 -12.14 11.38 15.89
N PRO A 228 -10.88 11.87 15.78
CA PRO A 228 -9.75 11.07 15.34
C PRO A 228 -9.60 9.79 16.17
N SER A 229 -9.49 8.65 15.53
CA SER A 229 -9.31 7.37 16.21
C SER A 229 -8.32 6.44 15.50
N GLY A 230 -7.56 6.97 14.56
CA GLY A 230 -6.49 6.26 13.86
C GLY A 230 -5.28 6.03 14.74
N LYS A 231 -4.49 5.02 14.38
CA LYS A 231 -3.23 4.65 15.01
C LYS A 231 -2.13 4.56 13.96
N LEU A 232 -0.89 4.94 14.32
CA LEU A 232 0.23 4.85 13.40
C LEU A 232 0.52 3.39 13.03
N THR A 233 0.67 3.12 11.75
CA THR A 233 1.06 1.83 11.19
C THR A 233 2.52 1.79 10.75
N THR A 234 3.25 2.87 11.04
CA THR A 234 4.68 3.05 10.82
C THR A 234 5.22 3.87 11.99
N THR A 235 6.36 3.47 12.53
CA THR A 235 7.07 4.25 13.57
C THR A 235 7.58 5.55 12.99
N TRP A 236 7.34 6.68 13.66
CA TRP A 236 7.84 8.01 13.30
C TRP A 236 9.01 8.39 14.20
N ALA A 237 10.15 8.72 13.62
CA ALA A 237 11.38 9.08 14.32
C ALA A 237 12.14 10.16 13.55
N ALA A 238 13.18 10.72 14.17
CA ALA A 238 14.19 11.47 13.45
C ALA A 238 14.85 10.58 12.39
N PHE A 239 15.22 11.15 11.24
CA PHE A 239 15.75 10.35 10.12
C PHE A 239 16.94 9.48 10.52
N GLU A 240 17.79 9.98 11.42
CA GLU A 240 19.02 9.33 11.90
C GLU A 240 18.78 8.15 12.85
N GLU A 241 17.56 7.99 13.39
CA GLU A 241 17.23 6.88 14.30
C GLU A 241 16.82 5.59 13.58
N TYR A 242 16.50 5.66 12.29
CA TYR A 242 16.17 4.48 11.49
C TYR A 242 17.41 3.62 11.21
N PRO A 243 17.23 2.31 10.92
CA PRO A 243 18.35 1.45 10.55
C PRO A 243 19.14 2.03 9.37
N GLU A 244 20.47 1.93 9.44
CA GLU A 244 21.32 2.32 8.32
C GLU A 244 21.11 1.37 7.12
N MET A 245 20.89 1.95 5.94
CA MET A 245 20.70 1.23 4.69
C MET A 245 21.70 1.76 3.64
N PRO A 246 22.98 1.40 3.75
CA PRO A 246 24.04 1.97 2.91
C PRO A 246 23.83 1.66 1.42
N ASP A 247 23.21 0.53 1.11
CA ASP A 247 22.97 0.08 -0.26
C ASP A 247 21.64 0.64 -0.86
N PHE A 248 20.95 1.55 -0.16
CA PHE A 248 19.66 2.05 -0.64
C PHE A 248 19.79 2.82 -1.97
N GLU A 249 20.92 3.49 -2.21
CA GLU A 249 21.21 4.20 -3.48
C GLU A 249 21.90 3.30 -4.51
N ASP A 250 22.24 2.05 -4.18
CA ASP A 250 22.90 1.17 -5.14
C ASP A 250 21.92 0.77 -6.26
N MET A 251 22.39 0.84 -7.51
CA MET A 251 21.57 0.56 -8.68
C MET A 251 21.22 -0.94 -8.81
N ASN A 252 22.13 -1.81 -8.45
CA ASN A 252 22.05 -3.23 -8.74
C ASN A 252 21.60 -4.06 -7.55
N GLU A 253 22.02 -3.70 -6.33
CA GLU A 253 21.81 -4.54 -5.16
C GLU A 253 21.30 -3.73 -3.96
N THR A 254 20.42 -4.34 -3.20
CA THR A 254 19.90 -3.77 -1.94
C THR A 254 19.87 -4.87 -0.89
N ARG A 255 20.74 -4.80 0.11
CA ARG A 255 20.84 -5.79 1.18
C ARG A 255 19.94 -5.43 2.34
N TYR A 256 19.13 -6.38 2.78
CA TYR A 256 18.16 -6.23 3.87
C TYR A 256 18.78 -6.70 5.18
N ARG A 257 19.88 -6.01 5.59
CA ARG A 257 20.74 -6.39 6.73
C ARG A 257 20.03 -6.33 8.07
N GLU A 258 18.94 -5.56 8.16
CA GLU A 258 18.11 -5.47 9.36
C GLU A 258 17.37 -6.77 9.67
N GLY A 259 17.29 -7.72 8.73
CA GLY A 259 16.66 -9.00 8.92
C GLY A 259 15.18 -8.85 9.34
N ILE A 260 14.82 -9.47 10.47
CA ILE A 260 13.46 -9.38 11.04
C ILE A 260 13.17 -8.06 11.79
N TYR A 261 14.19 -7.22 11.99
CA TYR A 261 14.08 -5.98 12.78
C TYR A 261 13.65 -4.78 11.91
N VAL A 262 12.41 -4.82 11.43
CA VAL A 262 11.77 -3.76 10.64
C VAL A 262 10.79 -2.96 11.51
N GLY A 263 10.80 -1.64 11.38
CA GLY A 263 9.88 -0.75 12.07
C GLY A 263 10.00 -0.86 13.61
N TYR A 264 8.85 -0.93 14.32
CA TYR A 264 8.83 -1.00 15.78
C TYR A 264 9.61 -2.20 16.34
N ARG A 265 9.74 -3.31 15.57
CA ARG A 265 10.59 -4.45 15.97
C ARG A 265 12.03 -4.01 16.19
N TYR A 266 12.53 -3.10 15.35
CA TYR A 266 13.84 -2.49 15.55
C TYR A 266 13.84 -1.50 16.71
N PHE A 267 12.90 -0.54 16.70
CA PHE A 267 12.89 0.54 17.70
C PHE A 267 12.73 -0.01 19.12
N ASP A 268 11.81 -0.92 19.36
CA ASP A 268 11.55 -1.47 20.70
C ASP A 268 12.68 -2.38 21.16
N THR A 269 13.26 -3.21 20.27
CA THR A 269 14.31 -4.17 20.59
C THR A 269 15.64 -3.47 20.90
N PHE A 270 16.03 -2.50 20.08
CA PHE A 270 17.29 -1.76 20.23
C PHE A 270 17.14 -0.47 21.05
N ARG A 271 15.96 -0.23 21.66
CA ARG A 271 15.63 0.92 22.49
C ARG A 271 15.96 2.26 21.82
N LYS A 272 15.62 2.35 20.53
CA LYS A 272 15.77 3.57 19.74
C LYS A 272 14.65 4.56 20.04
N GLN A 273 14.97 5.86 19.93
CA GLN A 273 14.01 6.90 20.24
C GLN A 273 13.06 7.16 19.07
N ALA A 274 11.79 6.78 19.22
CA ALA A 274 10.73 7.23 18.33
C ALA A 274 10.16 8.58 18.78
N LEU A 275 9.77 9.42 17.83
CA LEU A 275 8.94 10.62 18.10
C LEU A 275 7.51 10.17 18.43
N PHE A 276 7.00 9.22 17.64
CA PHE A 276 5.71 8.57 17.84
C PHE A 276 5.84 7.09 17.49
N PRO A 277 5.58 6.18 18.41
CA PRO A 277 5.76 4.74 18.20
C PRO A 277 4.66 4.14 17.32
N PHE A 278 4.87 2.91 16.86
CA PHE A 278 3.84 2.11 16.19
C PHE A 278 2.61 1.94 17.08
N GLY A 279 1.43 1.98 16.49
CA GLY A 279 0.16 1.84 17.20
C GLY A 279 -0.28 3.09 17.95
N TYR A 280 0.54 4.15 18.01
CA TYR A 280 0.23 5.39 18.72
C TYR A 280 -0.83 6.23 18.02
N GLY A 281 -1.68 6.86 18.80
CA GLY A 281 -2.65 7.85 18.35
C GLY A 281 -3.57 8.28 19.48
N LEU A 282 -3.78 9.59 19.62
CA LEU A 282 -4.65 10.20 20.61
C LEU A 282 -6.10 10.33 20.08
N SER A 283 -6.99 10.71 20.97
CA SER A 283 -8.39 11.07 20.67
C SER A 283 -8.74 12.37 21.37
N TYR A 284 -9.79 13.05 20.95
CA TYR A 284 -10.36 14.17 21.70
C TYR A 284 -11.05 13.73 23.00
N THR A 285 -11.33 12.45 23.16
CA THR A 285 -11.82 11.84 24.41
C THR A 285 -10.74 11.00 25.06
N GLU A 286 -11.05 10.34 26.16
CA GLU A 286 -10.14 9.48 26.93
C GLU A 286 -10.78 8.12 27.19
N PHE A 287 -9.95 7.07 27.16
CA PHE A 287 -10.40 5.70 27.35
C PHE A 287 -9.63 5.04 28.48
N ARG A 288 -10.30 4.11 29.16
CA ARG A 288 -9.70 3.24 30.17
C ARG A 288 -9.90 1.79 29.77
N LEU A 289 -8.79 1.03 29.72
CA LEU A 289 -8.82 -0.42 29.59
C LEU A 289 -9.13 -1.03 30.95
N GLY A 290 -10.07 -1.97 30.97
CA GLY A 290 -10.41 -2.77 32.13
C GLY A 290 -9.42 -3.91 32.37
N ALA A 291 -9.78 -4.81 33.29
CA ALA A 291 -9.01 -6.01 33.55
C ALA A 291 -8.89 -6.87 32.29
N VAL A 292 -7.69 -7.44 32.09
CA VAL A 292 -7.41 -8.33 30.95
C VAL A 292 -7.51 -9.78 31.42
N ALA A 293 -8.29 -10.58 30.69
CA ALA A 293 -8.35 -12.03 30.84
C ALA A 293 -7.73 -12.69 29.60
N VAL A 294 -6.86 -13.67 29.82
CA VAL A 294 -6.24 -14.47 28.75
C VAL A 294 -6.62 -15.94 28.98
N GLU A 295 -7.10 -16.58 27.94
CA GLU A 295 -7.48 -17.98 27.93
C GLU A 295 -6.78 -18.69 26.76
N ALA A 296 -6.38 -19.94 26.97
CA ALA A 296 -5.88 -20.83 25.93
C ALA A 296 -6.81 -22.01 25.75
N ASN A 297 -7.12 -22.35 24.51
CA ASN A 297 -7.80 -23.58 24.14
C ASN A 297 -6.95 -24.28 23.06
N GLY A 298 -6.13 -25.22 23.50
CA GLY A 298 -5.04 -25.75 22.65
C GLY A 298 -4.08 -24.64 22.22
N ALA A 299 -3.86 -24.50 20.92
CA ALA A 299 -3.00 -23.45 20.34
C ALA A 299 -3.71 -22.09 20.18
N GLN A 300 -5.05 -22.04 20.33
CA GLN A 300 -5.84 -20.80 20.21
C GLN A 300 -5.78 -20.00 21.50
N ILE A 301 -5.35 -18.74 21.37
CA ILE A 301 -5.27 -17.80 22.49
C ILE A 301 -6.35 -16.73 22.31
N THR A 302 -7.12 -16.50 23.38
CA THR A 302 -8.16 -15.47 23.40
C THR A 302 -7.87 -14.48 24.52
N VAL A 303 -7.83 -13.21 24.17
CA VAL A 303 -7.62 -12.09 25.09
C VAL A 303 -8.88 -11.26 25.15
N ARG A 304 -9.42 -11.04 26.34
CA ARG A 304 -10.63 -10.22 26.58
C ARG A 304 -10.31 -9.09 27.55
N THR A 305 -10.80 -7.90 27.21
CA THR A 305 -10.76 -6.72 28.07
C THR A 305 -12.00 -5.87 27.81
N SER A 306 -12.26 -4.90 28.69
CA SER A 306 -13.25 -3.87 28.41
C SER A 306 -12.58 -2.55 28.09
N VAL A 307 -13.24 -1.72 27.28
CA VAL A 307 -12.84 -0.35 27.00
C VAL A 307 -13.98 0.57 27.43
N GLU A 308 -13.71 1.49 28.32
CA GLU A 308 -14.65 2.52 28.81
C GLU A 308 -14.24 3.88 28.29
N ASN A 309 -15.17 4.64 27.72
CA ASN A 309 -14.96 6.04 27.41
C ASN A 309 -15.17 6.89 28.67
N ILE A 310 -14.09 7.34 29.28
CA ILE A 310 -14.09 8.16 30.50
C ILE A 310 -14.03 9.66 30.24
N GLY A 311 -13.99 10.08 28.95
CA GLY A 311 -13.95 11.48 28.56
C GLY A 311 -15.33 12.05 28.21
N ALA A 312 -15.36 13.23 27.58
CA ALA A 312 -16.57 14.00 27.35
C ALA A 312 -17.15 13.90 25.92
N LEU A 313 -16.43 13.29 24.98
CA LEU A 313 -16.85 13.17 23.59
C LEU A 313 -16.95 11.69 23.19
N ALA A 314 -17.85 11.39 22.25
CA ALA A 314 -17.91 10.06 21.67
C ALA A 314 -16.62 9.74 20.90
N GLY A 315 -16.20 8.47 20.89
CA GLY A 315 -14.99 8.07 20.19
C GLY A 315 -14.78 6.56 20.17
N ARG A 316 -13.70 6.14 19.48
CA ARG A 316 -13.32 4.74 19.31
C ARG A 316 -11.90 4.52 19.79
N GLN A 317 -11.60 3.32 20.31
CA GLN A 317 -10.26 2.92 20.75
C GLN A 317 -9.84 1.62 20.10
N VAL A 318 -8.53 1.47 19.88
CA VAL A 318 -7.92 0.23 19.40
C VAL A 318 -7.21 -0.46 20.56
N VAL A 319 -7.55 -1.73 20.80
CA VAL A 319 -6.82 -2.62 21.69
C VAL A 319 -5.82 -3.40 20.85
N GLN A 320 -4.58 -3.45 21.29
CA GLN A 320 -3.46 -4.11 20.61
C GLN A 320 -2.89 -5.18 21.53
N VAL A 321 -2.70 -6.38 20.99
CA VAL A 321 -2.13 -7.51 21.70
C VAL A 321 -0.78 -7.87 21.07
N TYR A 322 0.25 -7.90 21.88
CA TYR A 322 1.61 -8.23 21.49
C TYR A 322 2.09 -9.49 22.17
N LEU A 323 3.02 -10.19 21.55
CA LEU A 323 3.67 -11.37 22.11
C LEU A 323 5.19 -11.18 22.13
N SER A 324 5.79 -11.30 23.32
CA SER A 324 7.24 -11.43 23.47
C SER A 324 7.59 -12.91 23.51
N LYS A 325 8.51 -13.34 22.65
CA LYS A 325 8.96 -14.75 22.54
C LYS A 325 10.08 -15.06 23.55
N PRO A 326 10.29 -16.32 23.94
CA PRO A 326 11.41 -16.70 24.80
C PRO A 326 12.76 -16.44 24.10
N ALA A 327 13.80 -16.21 24.89
CA ALA A 327 15.17 -16.23 24.40
C ALA A 327 15.60 -17.69 24.21
N GLY A 328 15.74 -18.11 22.94
CA GLY A 328 16.06 -19.47 22.55
C GLY A 328 17.26 -19.55 21.61
N LYS A 329 17.27 -20.54 20.72
CA LYS A 329 18.26 -20.67 19.63
C LYS A 329 18.13 -19.49 18.64
N LEU A 330 16.89 -19.10 18.34
CA LEU A 330 16.58 -17.99 17.47
C LEU A 330 16.43 -16.70 18.29
N ASP A 331 17.04 -15.63 17.83
CA ASP A 331 16.76 -14.31 18.38
C ASP A 331 15.35 -13.85 17.98
N ALA A 332 14.77 -12.94 18.76
CA ALA A 332 13.42 -12.43 18.54
C ALA A 332 13.35 -10.93 18.83
N PRO A 333 12.42 -10.21 18.19
CA PRO A 333 12.09 -8.84 18.58
C PRO A 333 11.55 -8.80 20.03
N TRP A 334 11.71 -7.63 20.68
CA TRP A 334 11.16 -7.41 22.01
C TRP A 334 9.71 -7.85 22.14
N GLN A 335 8.92 -7.57 21.13
CA GLN A 335 7.53 -8.01 20.98
C GLN A 335 7.08 -7.93 19.52
N GLU A 336 6.05 -8.69 19.19
CA GLU A 336 5.39 -8.67 17.88
C GLU A 336 3.88 -8.55 18.06
N LEU A 337 3.21 -7.72 17.23
CA LEU A 337 1.75 -7.63 17.22
C LEU A 337 1.17 -8.99 16.77
N CYS A 338 0.29 -9.55 17.56
CA CYS A 338 -0.36 -10.84 17.29
C CYS A 338 -1.88 -10.72 17.08
N ALA A 339 -2.52 -9.67 17.61
CA ALA A 339 -3.92 -9.38 17.37
C ALA A 339 -4.26 -7.92 17.68
N PHE A 340 -5.34 -7.43 17.09
CA PHE A 340 -5.92 -6.12 17.41
C PHE A 340 -7.44 -6.14 17.23
N ALA A 341 -8.12 -5.23 17.90
CA ALA A 341 -9.53 -4.97 17.68
C ALA A 341 -9.87 -3.50 17.96
N LYS A 342 -10.81 -2.94 17.20
CA LYS A 342 -11.32 -1.58 17.40
C LYS A 342 -12.73 -1.62 17.97
N THR A 343 -13.01 -0.75 18.94
CA THR A 343 -14.37 -0.62 19.49
C THR A 343 -15.32 0.00 18.47
N ARG A 344 -16.61 -0.22 18.63
CA ARG A 344 -17.60 0.70 18.08
C ARG A 344 -17.40 2.11 18.65
N GLU A 345 -18.14 3.08 18.15
CA GLU A 345 -18.17 4.41 18.76
C GLU A 345 -18.84 4.32 20.13
N LEU A 346 -18.11 4.76 21.16
CA LEU A 346 -18.56 4.78 22.55
C LEU A 346 -18.92 6.19 22.96
N ALA A 347 -20.14 6.41 23.41
CA ALA A 347 -20.54 7.66 24.05
C ALA A 347 -19.82 7.83 25.42
N PRO A 348 -19.76 9.04 25.99
CA PRO A 348 -19.24 9.27 27.33
C PRO A 348 -19.86 8.35 28.36
N GLY A 349 -19.02 7.64 29.15
CA GLY A 349 -19.44 6.64 30.15
C GLY A 349 -19.81 5.26 29.60
N GLU A 350 -19.86 5.06 28.28
CA GLU A 350 -20.11 3.74 27.71
C GLU A 350 -18.89 2.82 27.81
N THR A 351 -19.19 1.53 27.97
CA THR A 351 -18.21 0.46 28.03
C THR A 351 -18.51 -0.62 26.98
N GLU A 352 -17.49 -1.18 26.36
CA GLU A 352 -17.57 -2.31 25.44
C GLU A 352 -16.56 -3.40 25.83
N SER A 353 -16.99 -4.64 25.74
CA SER A 353 -16.10 -5.81 25.83
C SER A 353 -15.41 -6.05 24.49
N VAL A 354 -14.09 -6.08 24.49
CA VAL A 354 -13.26 -6.31 23.30
C VAL A 354 -12.60 -7.67 23.41
N THR A 355 -12.65 -8.45 22.34
CA THR A 355 -11.99 -9.76 22.23
C THR A 355 -10.99 -9.72 21.08
N CYS A 356 -9.76 -10.11 21.36
CA CYS A 356 -8.70 -10.35 20.37
C CYS A 356 -8.30 -11.83 20.42
N SER A 357 -8.05 -12.44 19.27
CA SER A 357 -7.64 -13.85 19.22
C SER A 357 -6.53 -14.06 18.21
N PHE A 358 -5.61 -14.98 18.49
CA PHE A 358 -4.54 -15.43 17.60
C PHE A 358 -4.21 -16.89 17.90
N THR A 359 -3.49 -17.56 16.99
CA THR A 359 -2.96 -18.90 17.23
C THR A 359 -1.45 -18.85 17.45
N LEU A 360 -0.93 -19.69 18.32
CA LEU A 360 0.51 -19.77 18.55
C LEU A 360 1.31 -20.11 17.27
N PRO A 361 0.88 -21.03 16.39
CA PRO A 361 1.56 -21.29 15.12
C PRO A 361 1.75 -20.04 14.23
N GLU A 362 0.84 -19.06 14.25
CA GLU A 362 0.99 -17.79 13.54
C GLU A 362 2.18 -16.95 14.04
N MET A 363 2.66 -17.26 15.25
CA MET A 363 3.78 -16.58 15.90
C MET A 363 5.09 -17.39 15.86
N ALA A 364 5.10 -18.55 15.18
CA ALA A 364 6.31 -19.36 15.02
C ALA A 364 7.42 -18.58 14.29
N ALA A 365 8.67 -18.84 14.70
CA ALA A 365 9.85 -18.30 14.04
C ALA A 365 10.38 -19.30 13.01
N TYR A 366 11.04 -18.83 11.95
CA TYR A 366 11.59 -19.69 10.94
C TYR A 366 13.05 -20.05 11.23
N ASP A 367 13.32 -21.34 11.42
CA ASP A 367 14.66 -21.88 11.59
C ASP A 367 15.21 -22.35 10.24
N THR A 368 16.18 -21.62 9.71
CA THR A 368 16.82 -21.94 8.43
C THR A 368 17.69 -23.18 8.46
N GLU A 369 18.17 -23.61 9.63
CA GLU A 369 18.97 -24.84 9.75
C GLU A 369 18.11 -26.09 9.56
N THR A 370 16.89 -26.07 10.09
CA THR A 370 15.94 -27.20 9.99
C THR A 370 14.90 -26.99 8.89
N ALA A 371 14.93 -25.84 8.22
CA ALA A 371 13.94 -25.41 7.23
C ALA A 371 12.51 -25.57 7.75
N SER A 372 12.22 -25.08 8.96
CA SER A 372 10.92 -25.26 9.60
C SER A 372 10.48 -24.05 10.41
N TYR A 373 9.17 -23.89 10.57
CA TYR A 373 8.61 -22.95 11.53
C TYR A 373 8.53 -23.62 12.89
N ILE A 374 9.10 -22.97 13.91
CA ILE A 374 9.17 -23.53 15.28
C ILE A 374 8.64 -22.56 16.32
N LEU A 375 8.04 -23.12 17.35
CA LEU A 375 7.80 -22.47 18.63
C LEU A 375 8.81 -23.05 19.64
N GLU A 376 9.74 -22.23 20.10
CA GLU A 376 10.78 -22.69 21.03
C GLU A 376 10.22 -22.86 22.43
N ALA A 377 10.78 -23.81 23.18
CA ALA A 377 10.44 -23.99 24.59
C ALA A 377 10.72 -22.73 25.40
N GLY A 378 9.84 -22.38 26.32
CA GLY A 378 10.02 -21.23 27.18
C GLY A 378 8.74 -20.45 27.48
N ASN A 379 8.91 -19.20 27.93
CA ASN A 379 7.82 -18.33 28.32
C ASN A 379 7.51 -17.30 27.24
N TYR A 380 6.29 -17.31 26.74
CA TYR A 380 5.74 -16.31 25.85
C TYR A 380 4.91 -15.31 26.64
N ILE A 381 5.26 -14.02 26.59
CA ILE A 381 4.58 -13.01 27.39
C ILE A 381 3.54 -12.32 26.53
N VAL A 382 2.26 -12.52 26.82
CA VAL A 382 1.15 -11.77 26.22
C VAL A 382 1.12 -10.37 26.84
N ARG A 383 1.17 -9.35 26.01
CA ARG A 383 1.11 -7.94 26.39
C ARG A 383 -0.10 -7.28 25.75
N VAL A 384 -0.81 -6.44 26.49
CA VAL A 384 -2.01 -5.75 26.01
C VAL A 384 -1.87 -4.25 26.25
N GLY A 385 -2.25 -3.45 25.27
CA GLY A 385 -2.16 -2.01 25.36
C GLY A 385 -2.76 -1.27 24.18
N VAL A 386 -2.32 -0.04 23.96
CA VAL A 386 -2.84 0.88 22.95
C VAL A 386 -1.79 1.37 21.94
N SER A 387 -0.54 0.99 22.16
CA SER A 387 0.59 1.21 21.22
C SER A 387 1.72 0.25 21.56
N SER A 388 2.78 0.16 20.75
CA SER A 388 3.91 -0.74 21.00
C SER A 388 4.67 -0.42 22.29
N VAL A 389 4.65 0.82 22.75
CA VAL A 389 5.31 1.23 24.00
C VAL A 389 4.37 1.31 25.22
N GLU A 390 3.05 1.41 24.98
CA GLU A 390 2.05 1.45 26.05
C GLU A 390 1.36 0.09 26.19
N THR A 391 2.14 -0.92 26.60
CA THR A 391 1.66 -2.28 26.85
C THR A 391 1.96 -2.73 28.27
N ALA A 392 1.11 -3.60 28.81
CA ALA A 392 1.35 -4.28 30.08
C ALA A 392 1.29 -5.81 29.90
N PRO A 393 2.14 -6.58 30.62
CA PRO A 393 2.03 -8.03 30.64
C PRO A 393 0.67 -8.46 31.20
N ALA A 394 -0.01 -9.38 30.51
CA ALA A 394 -1.33 -9.90 30.88
C ALA A 394 -1.31 -11.38 31.26
N ALA A 395 -0.47 -12.17 30.62
CA ALA A 395 -0.26 -13.59 30.94
C ALA A 395 1.10 -14.07 30.45
N VAL A 396 1.54 -15.20 30.98
CA VAL A 396 2.66 -16.00 30.44
C VAL A 396 2.08 -17.30 29.90
N LEU A 397 2.32 -17.59 28.62
CA LEU A 397 2.07 -18.90 28.02
C LEU A 397 3.38 -19.68 28.13
N HIS A 398 3.35 -20.80 28.83
CA HIS A 398 4.53 -21.65 29.04
C HIS A 398 4.47 -22.88 28.14
N LEU A 399 5.50 -23.06 27.31
CA LEU A 399 5.68 -24.23 26.45
C LEU A 399 6.92 -25.00 26.93
N ASP A 400 6.74 -26.24 27.38
CA ASP A 400 7.79 -27.03 28.03
C ASP A 400 8.84 -27.58 27.07
N LYS A 401 8.53 -27.71 25.77
CA LYS A 401 9.44 -28.18 24.72
C LYS A 401 9.18 -27.49 23.38
N THR A 402 10.23 -27.37 22.58
CA THR A 402 10.16 -26.85 21.20
C THR A 402 9.29 -27.76 20.33
N VAL A 403 8.40 -27.15 19.53
CA VAL A 403 7.54 -27.85 18.56
C VAL A 403 7.72 -27.25 17.18
N THR A 404 7.71 -28.09 16.16
CA THR A 404 7.62 -27.69 14.76
C THR A 404 6.15 -27.50 14.40
N THR A 405 5.80 -26.35 13.86
CA THR A 405 4.43 -26.05 13.43
C THR A 405 4.22 -26.29 11.94
N LEU A 406 5.28 -26.16 11.15
CA LEU A 406 5.30 -26.47 9.73
C LEU A 406 6.69 -26.87 9.29
N GLN A 407 6.82 -28.02 8.61
CA GLN A 407 8.05 -28.40 7.92
C GLN A 407 8.03 -27.83 6.50
N ALA A 408 8.99 -26.99 6.19
CA ALA A 408 9.14 -26.32 4.88
C ALA A 408 10.44 -26.73 4.19
N ASN A 409 10.80 -26.02 3.12
CA ASN A 409 12.08 -26.09 2.42
C ASN A 409 12.70 -24.70 2.31
N ASN A 410 14.03 -24.59 2.39
CA ASN A 410 14.74 -23.37 2.03
C ASN A 410 14.82 -23.28 0.50
N VAL A 411 14.18 -22.27 -0.10
CA VAL A 411 14.02 -22.18 -1.56
C VAL A 411 14.42 -20.81 -2.13
N LEU A 412 14.84 -19.87 -1.29
CA LEU A 412 15.12 -18.50 -1.69
C LEU A 412 16.62 -18.16 -1.85
N GLY A 413 17.49 -19.17 -1.70
CA GLY A 413 18.92 -18.99 -1.82
C GLY A 413 19.58 -18.49 -0.52
N SER A 414 20.81 -17.98 -0.64
CA SER A 414 21.62 -17.52 0.49
C SER A 414 22.04 -16.07 0.34
N THR A 415 22.34 -15.41 1.45
CA THR A 415 22.87 -14.03 1.49
C THR A 415 24.39 -14.02 1.66
N ASP A 416 25.03 -12.93 1.24
CA ASP A 416 26.46 -12.67 1.42
C ASP A 416 26.76 -11.88 2.72
N PHE A 417 25.78 -11.80 3.63
CA PHE A 417 25.88 -11.10 4.91
C PHE A 417 25.08 -11.84 5.99
N THR A 418 25.32 -11.47 7.24
CA THR A 418 24.55 -11.92 8.39
C THR A 418 23.55 -10.83 8.78
N ASP A 419 22.30 -11.24 9.07
CA ASP A 419 21.27 -10.35 9.57
C ASP A 419 21.68 -9.69 10.89
N LEU A 420 21.15 -8.49 11.13
CA LEU A 420 21.20 -7.88 12.46
C LEU A 420 20.59 -8.82 13.49
N THR A 421 21.25 -9.01 14.61
CA THR A 421 20.78 -9.85 15.72
C THR A 421 20.58 -9.01 16.97
N ALA A 422 19.54 -9.32 17.72
CA ALA A 422 19.31 -8.68 19.02
C ALA A 422 20.35 -9.15 20.04
N PRO A 423 20.74 -8.30 21.00
CA PRO A 423 21.47 -8.72 22.20
C PRO A 423 20.65 -9.79 22.93
N ALA A 424 21.28 -10.87 23.34
CA ALA A 424 20.63 -11.91 24.13
C ALA A 424 20.02 -11.28 25.39
N ALA A 425 18.71 -11.17 25.44
CA ALA A 425 17.98 -10.67 26.60
C ALA A 425 17.19 -11.83 27.20
N THR A 426 17.52 -12.20 28.43
CA THR A 426 16.65 -13.06 29.21
C THR A 426 15.39 -12.29 29.57
N MET A 427 14.25 -12.66 29.00
CA MET A 427 12.97 -12.13 29.44
C MET A 427 12.61 -12.76 30.79
N GLU A 428 12.76 -11.99 31.86
CA GLU A 428 12.30 -12.39 33.17
C GLU A 428 10.76 -12.54 33.14
N ARG A 429 10.28 -13.57 33.81
CA ARG A 429 8.84 -13.80 33.99
C ARG A 429 8.24 -12.64 34.79
N PRO A 430 7.24 -11.91 34.26
CA PRO A 430 6.61 -10.82 35.01
C PRO A 430 5.94 -11.35 36.27
N ALA A 431 6.18 -10.68 37.42
CA ALA A 431 5.52 -11.02 38.64
C ALA A 431 4.02 -10.67 38.62
N GLY A 432 3.19 -11.49 39.24
CA GLY A 432 1.77 -11.22 39.47
C GLY A 432 0.85 -11.43 38.25
N VAL A 433 1.35 -11.97 37.14
CA VAL A 433 0.49 -12.37 36.01
C VAL A 433 0.26 -13.90 35.99
N PRO A 434 -0.90 -14.39 35.51
CA PRO A 434 -1.18 -15.80 35.40
C PRO A 434 -0.24 -16.51 34.46
N VAL A 435 0.05 -17.78 34.73
CA VAL A 435 0.75 -18.69 33.85
C VAL A 435 -0.23 -19.71 33.31
N ILE A 436 -0.20 -19.89 32.00
CA ILE A 436 -1.03 -20.84 31.28
C ILE A 436 -0.10 -21.85 30.62
N GLU A 437 -0.20 -23.10 31.05
CA GLU A 437 0.55 -24.19 30.45
C GLU A 437 -0.04 -24.54 29.07
N ILE A 438 0.80 -24.59 28.06
CA ILE A 438 0.42 -24.97 26.69
C ILE A 438 0.85 -26.41 26.45
N ASP A 439 -0.11 -27.27 26.15
CA ASP A 439 0.17 -28.65 25.75
C ASP A 439 0.81 -28.68 24.37
N PRO A 440 2.08 -29.08 24.23
CA PRO A 440 2.72 -29.17 22.92
C PRO A 440 2.01 -30.13 21.95
N ALA A 441 1.30 -31.14 22.47
CA ALA A 441 0.54 -32.10 21.65
C ALA A 441 -0.72 -31.46 20.99
N ALA A 442 -1.17 -30.32 21.52
CA ALA A 442 -2.27 -29.55 20.92
C ALA A 442 -1.83 -28.68 19.74
N ILE A 443 -0.52 -28.59 19.47
CA ILE A 443 0.06 -27.85 18.36
C ILE A 443 0.40 -28.84 17.25
N ALA A 444 -0.43 -28.83 16.18
CA ALA A 444 -0.19 -29.70 15.04
C ALA A 444 1.00 -29.21 14.20
N CYS A 445 1.78 -30.13 13.67
CA CYS A 445 2.74 -29.85 12.61
C CYS A 445 2.02 -29.98 11.26
N GLU A 446 1.94 -28.88 10.51
CA GLU A 446 1.38 -28.90 9.17
C GLU A 446 2.36 -29.56 8.20
N THR A 447 1.82 -30.36 7.27
CA THR A 447 2.59 -30.98 6.18
C THR A 447 2.22 -30.32 4.86
N VAL A 448 3.23 -30.06 4.04
CA VAL A 448 3.07 -29.40 2.73
C VAL A 448 3.28 -30.42 1.62
N ALA A 449 2.35 -30.48 0.67
CA ALA A 449 2.48 -31.28 -0.54
C ALA A 449 3.09 -30.40 -1.66
N TYR A 450 4.39 -30.56 -1.88
CA TYR A 450 5.12 -29.79 -2.90
C TYR A 450 4.94 -30.35 -4.33
N ASP A 451 4.63 -31.64 -4.46
CA ASP A 451 4.48 -32.34 -5.74
C ASP A 451 3.00 -32.40 -6.18
N ARG A 452 2.34 -31.27 -6.15
CA ARG A 452 0.93 -31.18 -6.59
C ARG A 452 0.86 -31.34 -8.11
N ILE A 453 0.22 -32.43 -8.57
CA ILE A 453 -0.08 -32.61 -9.99
C ILE A 453 -1.32 -31.79 -10.35
N GLU A 454 -1.16 -30.91 -11.33
CA GLU A 454 -2.26 -30.10 -11.86
C GLU A 454 -2.69 -30.63 -13.24
N GLU A 455 -3.99 -30.81 -13.42
CA GLU A 455 -4.56 -31.30 -14.67
C GLU A 455 -4.65 -30.19 -15.72
N VAL A 456 -4.25 -30.51 -16.94
CA VAL A 456 -4.50 -29.68 -18.12
C VAL A 456 -5.97 -29.80 -18.51
N LEU A 457 -6.63 -28.68 -18.79
CA LEU A 457 -7.99 -28.70 -19.33
C LEU A 457 -8.00 -29.35 -20.73
N PRO A 458 -8.96 -30.25 -21.05
CA PRO A 458 -8.96 -30.96 -22.34
C PRO A 458 -8.96 -30.02 -23.56
N GLU A 459 -9.68 -28.90 -23.49
CA GLU A 459 -9.70 -27.89 -24.56
C GLU A 459 -8.39 -27.10 -24.70
N VAL A 460 -7.63 -26.93 -23.60
CA VAL A 460 -6.29 -26.33 -23.63
C VAL A 460 -5.26 -27.37 -24.12
N ASP A 461 -5.45 -28.65 -23.79
CA ASP A 461 -4.59 -29.71 -24.30
C ASP A 461 -4.70 -29.88 -25.81
N ALA A 462 -5.87 -29.61 -26.38
CA ALA A 462 -6.08 -29.64 -27.82
C ALA A 462 -5.46 -28.46 -28.59
N LEU A 463 -4.98 -27.41 -27.90
CA LEU A 463 -4.39 -26.23 -28.55
C LEU A 463 -3.02 -26.53 -29.15
N THR A 464 -2.68 -25.81 -30.22
CA THR A 464 -1.30 -25.72 -30.71
C THR A 464 -0.38 -25.06 -29.69
N LYS A 465 0.94 -25.20 -29.85
CA LYS A 465 1.87 -24.51 -28.96
C LYS A 465 1.76 -22.99 -29.07
N GLU A 466 1.44 -22.50 -30.26
CA GLU A 466 1.24 -21.10 -30.60
C GLU A 466 0.03 -20.52 -29.82
N ASP A 467 -1.11 -21.22 -29.87
CA ASP A 467 -2.34 -20.80 -29.19
C ASP A 467 -2.21 -20.92 -27.66
N ALA A 468 -1.61 -22.01 -27.18
CA ALA A 468 -1.36 -22.17 -25.73
C ALA A 468 -0.42 -21.08 -25.20
N ALA A 469 0.61 -20.69 -25.95
CA ALA A 469 1.52 -19.61 -25.59
C ALA A 469 0.82 -18.24 -25.56
N LEU A 470 -0.13 -17.96 -26.47
CA LEU A 470 -0.90 -16.73 -26.48
C LEU A 470 -1.72 -16.53 -25.18
N LEU A 471 -2.22 -17.59 -24.56
CA LEU A 471 -2.97 -17.51 -23.31
C LEU A 471 -2.13 -17.03 -22.11
N LEU A 472 -0.81 -17.14 -22.20
CA LEU A 472 0.12 -16.72 -21.14
C LEU A 472 0.66 -15.30 -21.36
N ILE A 473 0.31 -14.65 -22.45
CA ILE A 473 0.79 -13.29 -22.78
C ILE A 473 -0.41 -12.33 -22.78
N GLY A 474 -0.25 -11.18 -22.14
CA GLY A 474 -1.24 -10.10 -22.21
C GLY A 474 -1.56 -9.73 -23.65
N ASP A 475 -2.76 -9.23 -23.91
CA ASP A 475 -3.19 -8.95 -25.27
C ASP A 475 -2.33 -7.90 -25.95
N PHE A 476 -1.95 -8.12 -27.23
CA PHE A 476 -1.12 -7.22 -28.00
C PHE A 476 -1.49 -7.22 -29.49
N ASP A 477 -1.25 -6.11 -30.19
CA ASP A 477 -1.33 -6.05 -31.63
C ASP A 477 0.03 -6.42 -32.25
N PRO A 478 0.14 -7.52 -33.00
CA PRO A 478 1.39 -7.95 -33.62
C PRO A 478 1.91 -6.98 -34.67
N ASN A 479 1.05 -6.05 -35.17
CA ASN A 479 1.42 -5.02 -36.14
C ASN A 479 1.72 -3.67 -35.51
N ALA A 480 1.61 -3.54 -34.19
CA ALA A 480 1.91 -2.30 -33.49
C ALA A 480 3.38 -1.89 -33.71
N LYS A 481 3.62 -0.59 -33.84
CA LYS A 481 4.96 -0.01 -34.04
C LYS A 481 5.28 1.05 -32.99
N GLY A 482 6.58 1.25 -32.74
CA GLY A 482 7.06 2.25 -31.78
C GLY A 482 6.61 1.94 -30.35
N PHE A 483 6.21 2.95 -29.60
CA PHE A 483 5.82 2.81 -28.19
C PHE A 483 4.66 1.83 -27.98
N ALA A 484 3.66 1.82 -28.87
CA ALA A 484 2.52 0.92 -28.79
C ALA A 484 2.90 -0.57 -28.90
N SER A 485 4.04 -0.90 -29.56
CA SER A 485 4.51 -2.30 -29.64
C SER A 485 5.13 -2.82 -28.35
N MET A 486 5.27 -2.00 -27.32
CA MET A 486 5.97 -2.31 -26.07
C MET A 486 5.06 -2.36 -24.85
N ILE A 487 3.82 -1.91 -24.97
CA ILE A 487 2.90 -1.72 -23.82
C ILE A 487 1.63 -2.58 -23.87
N GLY A 488 1.54 -3.50 -24.83
CA GLY A 488 0.34 -4.34 -25.01
C GLY A 488 -0.87 -3.53 -25.45
N THR A 489 -2.04 -4.18 -25.48
CA THR A 489 -3.34 -3.57 -25.76
C THR A 489 -4.05 -3.27 -24.44
N ALA A 490 -4.25 -1.99 -24.14
CA ALA A 490 -4.93 -1.54 -22.92
C ALA A 490 -6.16 -0.69 -23.27
N GLY A 491 -7.24 -0.84 -22.50
CA GLY A 491 -8.43 0.01 -22.64
C GLY A 491 -9.27 -0.22 -23.90
N ARG A 492 -9.15 -1.38 -24.53
CA ARG A 492 -9.89 -1.72 -25.75
C ARG A 492 -11.37 -1.99 -25.43
N HIS A 493 -11.66 -2.78 -24.43
CA HIS A 493 -13.02 -3.12 -24.02
C HIS A 493 -13.54 -2.19 -22.92
N VAL A 494 -12.67 -1.74 -22.01
CA VAL A 494 -13.01 -0.75 -20.98
C VAL A 494 -12.03 0.42 -21.06
N CYS A 495 -12.51 1.60 -21.40
CA CYS A 495 -11.65 2.78 -21.60
C CYS A 495 -10.87 3.14 -20.32
N GLY A 496 -9.54 3.14 -20.42
CA GLY A 496 -8.63 3.43 -19.31
C GLY A 496 -8.25 2.20 -18.47
N ALA A 497 -8.71 0.99 -18.81
CA ALA A 497 -8.22 -0.26 -18.25
C ALA A 497 -6.69 -0.40 -18.46
N ALA A 498 -6.01 -1.05 -17.53
CA ALA A 498 -4.55 -1.16 -17.52
C ALA A 498 -4.03 -2.24 -18.47
N GLY A 499 -4.81 -3.30 -18.69
CA GLY A 499 -4.46 -4.41 -19.56
C GLY A 499 -5.59 -5.42 -19.70
N GLU A 500 -5.40 -6.34 -20.63
CA GLU A 500 -6.32 -7.42 -20.92
C GLU A 500 -5.54 -8.71 -21.16
N SER A 501 -6.09 -9.88 -20.84
CA SER A 501 -5.54 -11.15 -21.29
C SER A 501 -5.94 -11.40 -22.75
N CYS A 502 -5.31 -12.38 -23.40
CA CYS A 502 -5.54 -12.65 -24.82
C CYS A 502 -7.03 -12.91 -25.15
N ASP A 503 -7.60 -12.14 -26.09
CA ASP A 503 -8.97 -12.28 -26.61
C ASP A 503 -9.04 -12.94 -28.01
N LYS A 504 -7.90 -13.42 -28.53
CA LYS A 504 -7.78 -13.85 -29.94
C LYS A 504 -8.17 -15.30 -30.20
N ILE A 505 -8.32 -16.09 -29.16
CA ILE A 505 -8.62 -17.52 -29.28
C ILE A 505 -10.11 -17.74 -29.12
N SER A 506 -10.78 -18.12 -30.19
CA SER A 506 -12.23 -18.34 -30.20
C SER A 506 -12.64 -19.42 -29.20
N GLY A 507 -13.67 -19.13 -28.40
CA GLY A 507 -14.20 -20.05 -27.37
C GLY A 507 -13.48 -19.95 -26.00
N PHE A 508 -12.49 -19.09 -25.85
CA PHE A 508 -11.85 -18.81 -24.57
C PHE A 508 -12.22 -17.41 -24.07
N PRO A 509 -12.66 -17.29 -22.81
CA PRO A 509 -12.92 -15.98 -22.21
C PRO A 509 -11.60 -15.28 -21.87
N PHE A 510 -11.65 -13.94 -21.74
CA PHE A 510 -10.51 -13.12 -21.40
C PHE A 510 -10.81 -12.22 -20.19
N LEU A 511 -9.76 -11.70 -19.57
CA LEU A 511 -9.83 -10.87 -18.36
C LEU A 511 -9.52 -9.42 -18.69
N ILE A 512 -10.28 -8.48 -18.09
CA ILE A 512 -10.04 -7.04 -18.16
C ILE A 512 -9.53 -6.59 -16.78
N MET A 513 -8.42 -5.86 -16.77
CA MET A 513 -7.69 -5.47 -15.57
C MET A 513 -7.65 -3.95 -15.44
N ALA A 514 -8.00 -3.42 -14.25
CA ALA A 514 -7.88 -1.99 -13.97
C ALA A 514 -6.91 -1.74 -12.81
N ASP A 515 -6.09 -0.71 -12.96
CA ASP A 515 -5.16 -0.27 -11.94
C ASP A 515 -5.80 0.71 -10.94
N GLY A 516 -5.07 1.12 -9.92
CA GLY A 516 -5.45 2.14 -8.96
C GLY A 516 -5.60 1.63 -7.53
N PRO A 517 -4.52 1.51 -6.73
CA PRO A 517 -4.61 1.02 -5.34
C PRO A 517 -5.41 1.93 -4.38
N ALA A 518 -5.78 3.14 -4.82
CA ALA A 518 -6.67 4.04 -4.09
C ALA A 518 -8.05 4.22 -4.77
N GLY A 519 -8.54 3.20 -5.50
CA GLY A 519 -9.78 3.18 -6.29
C GLY A 519 -9.53 2.96 -7.78
N LEU A 520 -10.53 2.56 -8.53
CA LEU A 520 -10.35 2.23 -9.95
C LEU A 520 -9.84 3.42 -10.77
N ARG A 521 -8.83 3.15 -11.61
CA ARG A 521 -8.29 4.13 -12.56
C ARG A 521 -8.81 3.87 -13.96
N LEU A 522 -9.99 4.41 -14.29
CA LEU A 522 -10.61 4.34 -15.62
C LEU A 522 -10.65 5.73 -16.27
N ALA A 523 -10.91 5.80 -17.59
CA ALA A 523 -11.19 7.07 -18.25
C ALA A 523 -12.51 7.63 -17.71
N LYS A 524 -12.57 8.94 -17.40
CA LYS A 524 -13.79 9.57 -16.86
C LYS A 524 -14.95 9.52 -17.82
N GLU A 525 -14.65 9.71 -19.09
CA GLU A 525 -15.63 9.85 -20.17
C GLU A 525 -15.15 9.08 -21.41
N TYR A 526 -16.08 8.50 -22.13
CA TYR A 526 -15.81 7.84 -23.40
C TYR A 526 -17.02 7.96 -24.34
N TYR A 527 -16.79 7.70 -25.62
CA TYR A 527 -17.85 7.49 -26.61
C TYR A 527 -17.61 6.17 -27.34
N GLU A 528 -18.64 5.68 -28.01
CA GLU A 528 -18.61 4.44 -28.75
C GLU A 528 -19.02 4.68 -30.19
N ASP A 529 -18.30 4.07 -31.15
CA ASP A 529 -18.61 4.10 -32.55
C ASP A 529 -18.38 2.71 -33.20
N ASP A 530 -18.48 2.63 -34.52
CA ASP A 530 -18.26 1.42 -35.31
C ASP A 530 -16.86 0.81 -35.18
N LYS A 531 -15.89 1.54 -34.60
CA LYS A 531 -14.52 1.08 -34.34
C LYS A 531 -14.25 0.68 -32.89
N GLY A 532 -15.26 0.81 -32.01
CA GLY A 532 -15.19 0.47 -30.60
C GLY A 532 -15.30 1.68 -29.67
N LYS A 533 -14.82 1.50 -28.44
CA LYS A 533 -14.86 2.51 -27.38
C LYS A 533 -13.63 3.42 -27.41
N HIS A 534 -13.84 4.72 -27.25
CA HIS A 534 -12.81 5.75 -27.34
C HIS A 534 -12.86 6.69 -26.14
N ALA A 535 -11.77 6.77 -25.36
CA ALA A 535 -11.68 7.69 -24.22
C ALA A 535 -11.75 9.15 -24.68
N VAL A 536 -12.46 9.99 -23.91
CA VAL A 536 -12.53 11.44 -24.09
C VAL A 536 -11.50 12.11 -23.19
N GLY A 537 -10.62 12.93 -23.76
CA GLY A 537 -9.59 13.67 -23.03
C GLY A 537 -8.29 12.87 -22.81
N SER A 538 -7.31 13.50 -22.14
CA SER A 538 -5.99 12.90 -21.87
C SER A 538 -6.00 12.12 -20.56
N THR A 539 -6.57 10.91 -20.56
CA THR A 539 -6.67 10.06 -19.37
C THR A 539 -5.52 9.06 -19.22
N ALA A 540 -4.69 8.92 -20.26
CA ALA A 540 -3.62 7.92 -20.32
C ALA A 540 -2.33 8.32 -19.57
N MET A 541 -2.15 9.61 -19.22
CA MET A 541 -0.93 10.10 -18.60
C MET A 541 -1.13 10.48 -17.14
N PRO A 542 -0.24 10.04 -16.24
CA PRO A 542 -0.17 10.58 -14.88
C PRO A 542 -0.06 12.10 -14.84
N ALA A 543 -0.70 12.74 -13.85
CA ALA A 543 -0.67 14.20 -13.70
C ALA A 543 0.75 14.75 -13.53
N SER A 544 1.61 14.00 -12.84
CA SER A 544 3.04 14.29 -12.68
C SER A 544 3.78 14.39 -14.02
N LEU A 545 3.47 13.51 -14.96
CA LEU A 545 4.06 13.54 -16.31
C LEU A 545 3.54 14.72 -17.13
N GLN A 546 2.26 15.06 -16.97
CA GLN A 546 1.67 16.22 -17.62
C GLN A 546 2.29 17.55 -17.15
N GLU A 547 2.70 17.66 -15.88
CA GLU A 547 3.39 18.84 -15.34
C GLU A 547 4.80 19.02 -15.96
N MET A 548 5.47 17.95 -16.39
CA MET A 548 6.81 18.00 -17.01
C MET A 548 6.78 18.44 -18.48
N LEU A 549 5.65 18.33 -19.17
CA LEU A 549 5.53 18.67 -20.57
C LEU A 549 5.47 20.19 -20.77
N SER A 550 6.28 20.72 -21.69
CA SER A 550 6.15 22.10 -22.14
C SER A 550 4.86 22.32 -22.96
N GLY A 551 4.37 23.56 -23.04
CA GLY A 551 3.15 23.88 -23.80
C GLY A 551 3.14 23.32 -25.23
N PRO A 552 4.22 23.51 -26.04
CA PRO A 552 4.32 22.91 -27.39
C PRO A 552 4.28 21.37 -27.36
N MET A 553 4.89 20.75 -26.36
CA MET A 553 4.91 19.27 -26.23
C MET A 553 3.56 18.72 -25.79
N LYS A 554 2.82 19.43 -24.91
CA LYS A 554 1.42 19.12 -24.59
C LYS A 554 0.56 19.15 -25.84
N LEU A 555 0.76 20.12 -26.71
CA LEU A 555 0.04 20.23 -27.99
C LEU A 555 0.39 19.05 -28.92
N VAL A 556 1.68 18.73 -29.09
CA VAL A 556 2.12 17.60 -29.90
C VAL A 556 1.56 16.28 -29.38
N MET A 557 1.61 16.04 -28.08
CA MET A 557 1.07 14.82 -27.49
C MET A 557 -0.46 14.77 -27.54
N SER A 558 -1.13 15.90 -27.41
CA SER A 558 -2.58 16.01 -27.67
C SER A 558 -2.95 15.68 -29.11
N LEU A 559 -2.06 15.99 -30.06
CA LEU A 559 -2.24 15.66 -31.48
C LEU A 559 -1.89 14.19 -31.80
N MET A 560 -0.87 13.63 -31.13
CA MET A 560 -0.42 12.25 -31.35
C MET A 560 -1.26 11.22 -30.55
N GLY A 561 -1.77 11.59 -29.37
CA GLY A 561 -2.61 10.73 -28.53
C GLY A 561 -4.09 10.72 -28.91
N GLY A 562 -4.44 11.27 -30.08
CA GLY A 562 -5.83 11.48 -30.47
C GLY A 562 -6.52 12.36 -29.40
N SER A 563 -6.63 13.68 -29.62
CA SER A 563 -7.49 14.51 -28.78
C SER A 563 -8.88 13.89 -28.86
N GLY A 564 -9.27 13.12 -27.84
CA GLY A 564 -10.58 12.48 -27.78
C GLY A 564 -11.72 13.51 -27.74
N LYS A 565 -11.82 14.30 -28.82
CA LYS A 565 -13.04 15.06 -29.08
C LYS A 565 -14.05 14.04 -29.58
N PRO A 566 -15.22 13.95 -28.94
CA PRO A 566 -16.25 13.04 -29.40
C PRO A 566 -16.57 13.35 -30.85
N LYS A 567 -16.76 12.31 -31.65
CA LYS A 567 -17.28 12.49 -33.02
C LYS A 567 -18.64 13.19 -32.93
N PRO A 568 -18.94 14.12 -33.86
CA PRO A 568 -20.27 14.73 -33.92
C PRO A 568 -21.36 13.65 -34.01
N GLY A 569 -22.30 13.68 -33.08
CA GLY A 569 -23.41 12.72 -33.01
C GLY A 569 -23.22 11.50 -32.12
N CYS A 570 -22.02 11.27 -31.56
CA CYS A 570 -21.82 10.22 -30.55
C CYS A 570 -22.19 10.73 -29.16
N GLU A 571 -22.90 9.89 -28.39
CA GLU A 571 -23.19 10.13 -26.99
C GLU A 571 -21.95 9.94 -26.13
N ILE A 572 -21.72 10.87 -25.18
CA ILE A 572 -20.66 10.74 -24.18
C ILE A 572 -21.21 9.95 -23.01
N LYS A 573 -20.58 8.80 -22.73
CA LYS A 573 -20.83 7.96 -21.55
C LYS A 573 -19.79 8.28 -20.46
N THR A 574 -20.18 8.12 -19.20
CA THR A 574 -19.32 8.41 -18.04
C THR A 574 -19.04 7.14 -17.22
N GLN A 575 -17.82 7.05 -16.65
CA GLN A 575 -17.40 5.98 -15.74
C GLN A 575 -16.54 6.60 -14.63
N TYR A 576 -17.18 7.42 -13.78
CA TYR A 576 -16.52 8.05 -12.66
C TYR A 576 -16.28 7.05 -11.54
N CYS A 577 -15.03 7.02 -11.05
CA CYS A 577 -14.63 6.16 -9.95
C CYS A 577 -14.35 6.97 -8.70
N THR A 578 -14.52 6.34 -7.54
CA THR A 578 -14.36 6.96 -6.23
C THR A 578 -12.93 6.77 -5.75
N ALA A 579 -12.21 7.86 -5.47
CA ALA A 579 -10.93 7.73 -4.77
C ALA A 579 -11.17 7.51 -3.28
N ILE A 580 -10.82 6.32 -2.81
CA ILE A 580 -10.78 5.92 -1.39
C ILE A 580 -9.49 6.42 -0.72
N PRO A 581 -9.36 6.37 0.61
CA PRO A 581 -8.09 6.67 1.27
C PRO A 581 -6.95 5.78 0.80
N ILE A 582 -5.72 6.30 0.84
CA ILE A 582 -4.52 5.51 0.52
C ILE A 582 -4.33 4.33 1.49
N GLY A 583 -3.60 3.29 1.07
CA GLY A 583 -3.37 2.08 1.86
C GLY A 583 -2.90 2.35 3.29
N THR A 584 -1.89 3.21 3.46
CA THR A 584 -1.41 3.62 4.79
C THR A 584 -2.52 4.24 5.65
N ALA A 585 -3.36 5.10 5.08
CA ALA A 585 -4.47 5.73 5.82
C ALA A 585 -5.57 4.72 6.19
N LEU A 586 -5.90 3.81 5.28
CA LEU A 586 -6.83 2.70 5.57
C LEU A 586 -6.32 1.84 6.73
N ALA A 587 -5.05 1.49 6.72
CA ALA A 587 -4.43 0.71 7.78
C ALA A 587 -4.40 1.45 9.13
N GLN A 588 -4.17 2.78 9.12
CA GLN A 588 -4.25 3.60 10.32
C GLN A 588 -5.61 3.52 11.02
N SER A 589 -6.66 3.16 10.29
CA SER A 589 -7.98 2.98 10.90
C SER A 589 -8.03 1.81 11.89
N PHE A 590 -7.22 0.77 11.72
CA PHE A 590 -7.33 -0.51 12.43
C PHE A 590 -8.78 -1.06 12.43
N ASP A 591 -9.56 -0.72 11.41
CA ASP A 591 -10.97 -1.05 11.24
C ASP A 591 -11.17 -1.92 9.99
N LEU A 592 -11.14 -3.23 10.19
CA LEU A 592 -11.29 -4.20 9.10
C LEU A 592 -12.63 -4.08 8.37
N ALA A 593 -13.70 -3.74 9.11
CA ALA A 593 -15.03 -3.57 8.53
C ALA A 593 -15.08 -2.36 7.58
N PHE A 594 -14.43 -1.25 7.96
CA PHE A 594 -14.32 -0.09 7.07
C PHE A 594 -13.46 -0.37 5.83
N VAL A 595 -12.37 -1.13 5.99
CA VAL A 595 -11.54 -1.52 4.84
C VAL A 595 -12.30 -2.46 3.90
N GLU A 596 -13.09 -3.38 4.43
CA GLU A 596 -13.99 -4.25 3.65
C GLU A 596 -15.06 -3.43 2.93
N GLN A 597 -15.64 -2.41 3.56
CA GLN A 597 -16.56 -1.46 2.93
C GLN A 597 -15.89 -0.67 1.78
N CYS A 598 -14.62 -0.29 1.91
CA CYS A 598 -13.87 0.31 0.81
C CYS A 598 -13.68 -0.67 -0.36
N GLY A 599 -13.48 -1.94 -0.06
CA GLY A 599 -13.47 -3.02 -1.06
C GLY A 599 -14.81 -3.18 -1.78
N ASP A 600 -15.92 -3.12 -1.03
CA ASP A 600 -17.28 -3.14 -1.57
C ASP A 600 -17.54 -1.97 -2.55
N ILE A 601 -17.11 -0.75 -2.21
CA ILE A 601 -17.15 0.43 -3.10
C ILE A 601 -16.45 0.14 -4.43
N VAL A 602 -15.22 -0.40 -4.37
CA VAL A 602 -14.44 -0.71 -5.58
C VAL A 602 -15.09 -1.85 -6.36
N GLY A 603 -15.60 -2.88 -5.69
CA GLY A 603 -16.29 -4.02 -6.30
C GLY A 603 -17.56 -3.59 -7.04
N GLU A 604 -18.39 -2.70 -6.46
CA GLU A 604 -19.57 -2.14 -7.14
C GLU A 604 -19.17 -1.41 -8.43
N GLU A 605 -18.08 -0.65 -8.40
CA GLU A 605 -17.59 0.06 -9.60
C GLU A 605 -17.01 -0.91 -10.64
N MET A 606 -16.31 -1.98 -10.22
CA MET A 606 -15.81 -3.02 -11.13
C MET A 606 -16.94 -3.74 -11.84
N GLU A 607 -17.95 -4.20 -11.11
CA GLU A 607 -19.14 -4.86 -11.67
C GLU A 607 -19.88 -3.94 -12.63
N ARG A 608 -20.06 -2.66 -12.26
CA ARG A 608 -20.72 -1.63 -13.08
C ARG A 608 -20.01 -1.35 -14.39
N PHE A 609 -18.68 -1.36 -14.41
CA PHE A 609 -17.88 -0.97 -15.58
C PHE A 609 -17.28 -2.14 -16.34
N GLY A 610 -17.51 -3.37 -15.89
CA GLY A 610 -17.06 -4.59 -16.56
C GLY A 610 -15.57 -4.87 -16.39
N VAL A 611 -15.01 -4.61 -15.20
CA VAL A 611 -13.63 -4.93 -14.83
C VAL A 611 -13.61 -6.24 -14.04
N HIS A 612 -12.77 -7.19 -14.43
CA HIS A 612 -12.69 -8.50 -13.80
C HIS A 612 -11.64 -8.57 -12.69
N LEU A 613 -10.47 -7.94 -12.89
CA LEU A 613 -9.39 -7.90 -11.91
C LEU A 613 -8.98 -6.47 -11.58
N TRP A 614 -9.02 -6.13 -10.31
CA TRP A 614 -8.42 -4.92 -9.79
C TRP A 614 -6.97 -5.18 -9.39
N LEU A 615 -6.01 -4.41 -9.95
CA LEU A 615 -4.57 -4.56 -9.69
C LEU A 615 -4.20 -3.96 -8.32
N ALA A 616 -4.87 -4.42 -7.29
CA ALA A 616 -4.70 -4.06 -5.88
C ALA A 616 -5.38 -5.13 -5.00
N PRO A 617 -5.19 -5.09 -3.66
CA PRO A 617 -4.39 -4.16 -2.89
C PRO A 617 -2.88 -4.43 -2.94
N ALA A 618 -2.09 -3.40 -2.64
CA ALA A 618 -0.65 -3.50 -2.49
C ALA A 618 -0.27 -3.61 -0.99
N LEU A 619 0.57 -4.59 -0.63
CA LEU A 619 0.82 -4.93 0.78
C LEU A 619 2.29 -5.17 1.15
N ASN A 620 3.24 -4.61 0.38
CA ASN A 620 4.64 -4.65 0.77
C ASN A 620 4.87 -3.92 2.10
N ILE A 621 5.92 -4.30 2.79
CA ILE A 621 6.22 -3.76 4.12
C ILE A 621 6.87 -2.38 4.01
N HIS A 622 6.52 -1.44 4.92
CA HIS A 622 7.22 -0.17 5.08
C HIS A 622 8.61 -0.41 5.68
N ARG A 623 9.51 -1.02 4.88
CA ARG A 623 10.87 -1.34 5.28
C ARG A 623 11.69 -0.06 5.52
N SER A 624 11.59 0.88 4.59
CA SER A 624 12.26 2.18 4.65
C SER A 624 11.24 3.30 4.46
N ILE A 625 11.34 4.38 5.25
CA ILE A 625 10.52 5.57 5.05
C ILE A 625 10.80 6.29 3.72
N ARG A 626 11.84 5.85 3.00
CA ARG A 626 12.26 6.39 1.70
C ARG A 626 11.50 5.78 0.53
N CYS A 627 10.95 4.56 0.63
CA CYS A 627 10.26 3.93 -0.50
C CYS A 627 9.10 4.80 -0.98
N GLY A 628 9.11 5.16 -2.26
CA GLY A 628 8.14 6.07 -2.87
C GLY A 628 6.70 5.55 -2.85
N ARG A 629 6.51 4.23 -2.85
CA ARG A 629 5.21 3.56 -2.87
C ARG A 629 4.64 3.22 -1.49
N ASN A 630 5.30 3.58 -0.38
CA ASN A 630 4.75 3.32 0.96
C ASN A 630 3.33 3.87 1.16
N PHE A 631 2.95 4.96 0.47
CA PHE A 631 1.60 5.53 0.57
C PHE A 631 0.49 4.52 0.24
N GLU A 632 0.72 3.63 -0.73
CA GLU A 632 -0.25 2.61 -1.15
C GLU A 632 -0.14 1.30 -0.36
N TYR A 633 0.98 1.10 0.35
CA TYR A 633 1.17 -0.04 1.25
C TYR A 633 0.54 0.24 2.61
N TYR A 634 0.31 -0.80 3.41
CA TYR A 634 -0.45 -0.66 4.64
C TYR A 634 0.41 -0.31 5.85
N SER A 635 1.51 -1.04 6.10
CA SER A 635 2.20 -1.00 7.39
C SER A 635 3.65 -1.49 7.33
N GLU A 636 4.42 -1.18 8.38
CA GLU A 636 5.69 -1.86 8.71
C GLU A 636 5.46 -3.25 9.35
N ASP A 637 4.21 -3.56 9.74
CA ASP A 637 3.83 -4.82 10.38
C ASP A 637 3.10 -5.76 9.40
N PRO A 638 3.57 -7.02 9.23
CA PRO A 638 2.99 -7.96 8.29
C PRO A 638 1.59 -8.46 8.68
N LEU A 639 1.23 -8.48 9.98
CA LEU A 639 -0.11 -8.84 10.41
C LEU A 639 -1.12 -7.77 9.97
N VAL A 640 -0.82 -6.49 10.24
CA VAL A 640 -1.68 -5.38 9.81
C VAL A 640 -1.81 -5.39 8.28
N SER A 641 -0.70 -5.50 7.55
CA SER A 641 -0.72 -5.53 6.08
C SER A 641 -1.57 -6.68 5.53
N GLY A 642 -1.41 -7.88 6.07
CA GLY A 642 -2.17 -9.06 5.63
C GLY A 642 -3.66 -8.98 5.96
N LYS A 643 -4.03 -8.57 7.18
CA LYS A 643 -5.44 -8.43 7.60
C LYS A 643 -6.17 -7.34 6.82
N MET A 644 -5.53 -6.18 6.56
CA MET A 644 -6.11 -5.11 5.74
C MET A 644 -6.30 -5.56 4.29
N ALA A 645 -5.31 -6.23 3.70
CA ALA A 645 -5.41 -6.78 2.36
C ALA A 645 -6.52 -7.84 2.25
N ALA A 646 -6.66 -8.71 3.24
CA ALA A 646 -7.72 -9.71 3.29
C ALA A 646 -9.12 -9.07 3.38
N ALA A 647 -9.30 -8.05 4.22
CA ALA A 647 -10.55 -7.31 4.34
C ALA A 647 -10.92 -6.61 3.01
N MET A 648 -9.97 -5.91 2.40
CA MET A 648 -10.16 -5.28 1.09
C MET A 648 -10.56 -6.30 0.01
N THR A 649 -9.88 -7.45 -0.01
CA THR A 649 -10.14 -8.55 -0.94
C THR A 649 -11.56 -9.11 -0.77
N ARG A 650 -12.01 -9.34 0.47
CA ARG A 650 -13.37 -9.82 0.72
C ARG A 650 -14.43 -8.83 0.21
N GLY A 651 -14.25 -7.53 0.47
CA GLY A 651 -15.17 -6.51 -0.01
C GLY A 651 -15.30 -6.51 -1.54
N VAL A 652 -14.17 -6.51 -2.28
CA VAL A 652 -14.17 -6.57 -3.74
C VAL A 652 -14.82 -7.86 -4.25
N GLN A 653 -14.43 -8.99 -3.69
CA GLN A 653 -14.86 -10.32 -4.15
C GLN A 653 -16.28 -10.70 -3.71
N ALA A 654 -16.97 -9.85 -2.94
CA ALA A 654 -18.40 -9.95 -2.70
C ALA A 654 -19.24 -9.62 -3.96
N HIS A 655 -18.64 -8.93 -4.93
CA HIS A 655 -19.27 -8.59 -6.21
C HIS A 655 -19.00 -9.65 -7.27
N LYS A 656 -20.04 -9.96 -8.04
CA LYS A 656 -19.98 -10.99 -9.07
C LYS A 656 -18.99 -10.64 -10.19
N GLY A 657 -18.15 -11.59 -10.56
CA GLY A 657 -17.17 -11.41 -11.63
C GLY A 657 -15.98 -10.50 -11.26
N CYS A 658 -15.84 -10.14 -9.97
CA CYS A 658 -14.78 -9.26 -9.50
C CYS A 658 -13.73 -10.01 -8.67
N GLY A 659 -12.46 -9.67 -8.87
CA GLY A 659 -11.35 -10.23 -8.12
C GLY A 659 -10.26 -9.21 -7.85
N THR A 660 -9.49 -9.43 -6.78
CA THR A 660 -8.30 -8.64 -6.47
C THR A 660 -7.04 -9.31 -7.01
N THR A 661 -6.04 -8.46 -7.27
CA THR A 661 -4.67 -8.86 -7.59
C THR A 661 -3.76 -8.31 -6.53
N ILE A 662 -3.46 -9.10 -5.50
CA ILE A 662 -2.56 -8.63 -4.43
C ILE A 662 -1.13 -8.49 -4.94
N LYS A 663 -0.44 -7.43 -4.52
CA LYS A 663 0.86 -7.02 -5.07
C LYS A 663 1.76 -6.33 -4.05
N HIS A 664 3.07 -6.27 -4.27
CA HIS A 664 3.90 -6.91 -5.29
C HIS A 664 4.68 -8.05 -4.64
N TYR A 665 4.49 -9.26 -5.10
CA TYR A 665 5.04 -10.49 -4.52
C TYR A 665 6.44 -10.78 -5.09
N ALA A 666 7.57 -10.49 -4.36
CA ALA A 666 7.68 -9.90 -3.06
C ALA A 666 8.90 -8.97 -2.94
N ALA A 667 9.07 -8.35 -1.76
CA ALA A 667 10.22 -7.51 -1.42
C ALA A 667 10.43 -6.28 -2.35
N ASN A 668 9.34 -5.67 -2.85
CA ASN A 668 9.40 -4.40 -3.59
C ASN A 668 9.41 -3.22 -2.63
N ASN A 669 10.56 -2.91 -2.04
CA ASN A 669 10.73 -1.89 -1.00
C ASN A 669 11.61 -0.71 -1.44
N LYS A 670 11.83 -0.56 -2.75
CA LYS A 670 12.63 0.48 -3.39
C LYS A 670 12.14 0.71 -4.80
N GLU A 671 12.10 1.97 -5.25
CA GLU A 671 11.65 2.34 -6.58
C GLU A 671 12.80 2.58 -7.57
N TYR A 672 13.97 3.04 -7.09
CA TYR A 672 15.12 3.30 -7.97
C TYR A 672 15.64 2.02 -8.62
N ASN A 673 15.61 1.98 -9.95
CA ASN A 673 15.98 0.83 -10.80
C ASN A 673 15.26 -0.49 -10.42
N ARG A 674 14.03 -0.41 -9.93
CA ARG A 674 13.26 -1.53 -9.38
C ARG A 674 13.13 -2.74 -10.32
N THR A 675 13.14 -2.52 -11.65
CA THR A 675 13.01 -3.61 -12.63
C THR A 675 14.26 -4.48 -12.73
N ARG A 676 15.43 -3.99 -12.28
CA ARG A 676 16.72 -4.66 -12.35
C ARG A 676 17.54 -4.57 -11.08
N ASN A 677 16.93 -4.16 -9.96
CA ASN A 677 17.58 -4.19 -8.65
C ASN A 677 17.39 -5.56 -8.00
N ASN A 678 18.44 -6.08 -7.39
CA ASN A 678 18.45 -7.35 -6.67
C ASN A 678 18.26 -7.09 -5.17
N SER A 679 17.11 -7.45 -4.62
CA SER A 679 16.87 -7.48 -3.18
C SER A 679 17.53 -8.71 -2.58
N ILE A 680 18.57 -8.53 -1.77
CA ILE A 680 19.27 -9.62 -1.10
C ILE A 680 18.73 -9.71 0.32
N VAL A 681 18.01 -10.79 0.62
CA VAL A 681 17.22 -10.98 1.84
C VAL A 681 17.38 -12.41 2.36
N SER A 682 17.60 -12.58 3.65
CA SER A 682 17.66 -13.92 4.25
C SER A 682 16.32 -14.67 4.15
N GLU A 683 16.37 -16.00 4.07
CA GLU A 683 15.18 -16.86 4.04
C GLU A 683 14.24 -16.55 5.23
N ARG A 684 14.81 -16.38 6.44
CA ARG A 684 14.07 -16.07 7.65
C ARG A 684 13.34 -14.73 7.55
N ALA A 685 14.03 -13.66 7.17
CA ALA A 685 13.43 -12.33 7.02
C ALA A 685 12.33 -12.33 5.94
N MET A 686 12.54 -13.02 4.82
CA MET A 686 11.51 -13.17 3.81
C MET A 686 10.25 -13.80 4.38
N ARG A 687 10.37 -14.91 5.11
CA ARG A 687 9.23 -15.68 5.64
C ARG A 687 8.51 -14.99 6.78
N GLU A 688 9.24 -14.40 7.74
CA GLU A 688 8.65 -13.79 8.93
C GLU A 688 8.12 -12.37 8.68
N ILE A 689 8.66 -11.64 7.69
CA ILE A 689 8.32 -10.22 7.43
C ILE A 689 7.65 -10.04 6.06
N TYR A 690 8.36 -10.34 4.96
CA TYR A 690 7.95 -9.88 3.62
C TYR A 690 6.90 -10.77 2.95
N LEU A 691 6.80 -12.04 3.31
CA LEU A 691 5.83 -13.00 2.77
C LEU A 691 4.64 -13.22 3.70
N LYS A 692 4.79 -12.99 5.01
CA LYS A 692 3.76 -13.28 6.02
C LYS A 692 2.43 -12.59 5.71
N GLY A 693 2.44 -11.31 5.30
CA GLY A 693 1.22 -10.58 4.93
C GLY A 693 0.50 -11.21 3.74
N PHE A 694 1.23 -11.66 2.72
CA PHE A 694 0.65 -12.36 1.57
C PHE A 694 0.02 -13.69 2.00
N GLY A 695 0.71 -14.48 2.83
CA GLY A 695 0.17 -15.73 3.37
C GLY A 695 -1.11 -15.54 4.18
N ILE A 696 -1.21 -14.48 4.99
CA ILE A 696 -2.43 -14.13 5.72
C ILE A 696 -3.56 -13.82 4.74
N CYS A 697 -3.32 -12.96 3.73
CA CYS A 697 -4.33 -12.58 2.76
C CYS A 697 -4.82 -13.79 1.93
N VAL A 698 -3.91 -14.66 1.52
CA VAL A 698 -4.26 -15.89 0.78
C VAL A 698 -5.15 -16.79 1.63
N ARG A 699 -4.76 -17.11 2.86
CA ARG A 699 -5.55 -18.00 3.73
C ARG A 699 -6.92 -17.44 4.09
N GLU A 700 -7.04 -16.11 4.27
CA GLU A 700 -8.29 -15.50 4.75
C GLU A 700 -9.24 -15.05 3.65
N ALA A 701 -8.76 -14.80 2.42
CA ALA A 701 -9.58 -14.19 1.38
C ALA A 701 -9.42 -14.79 -0.02
N GLN A 702 -8.41 -15.64 -0.27
CA GLN A 702 -8.16 -16.28 -1.57
C GLN A 702 -8.29 -15.28 -2.74
N PRO A 703 -7.36 -14.29 -2.87
CA PRO A 703 -7.37 -13.34 -3.96
C PRO A 703 -7.32 -14.04 -5.31
N LYS A 704 -8.01 -13.53 -6.32
CA LYS A 704 -8.11 -14.16 -7.65
C LYS A 704 -6.79 -14.11 -8.42
N ALA A 705 -5.97 -13.10 -8.16
CA ALA A 705 -4.65 -12.99 -8.76
C ALA A 705 -3.59 -12.53 -7.74
N VAL A 706 -2.33 -12.89 -8.01
CA VAL A 706 -1.13 -12.37 -7.36
C VAL A 706 -0.23 -11.80 -8.43
N MET A 707 0.23 -10.56 -8.24
CA MET A 707 1.20 -9.92 -9.12
C MET A 707 2.59 -10.02 -8.50
N THR A 708 3.54 -10.61 -9.22
CA THR A 708 4.95 -10.64 -8.81
C THR A 708 5.56 -9.24 -8.90
N SER A 709 6.58 -9.00 -8.12
CA SER A 709 7.31 -7.72 -8.18
C SER A 709 8.31 -7.69 -9.35
N TYR A 710 8.81 -6.49 -9.66
CA TYR A 710 9.80 -6.32 -10.72
C TYR A 710 11.19 -6.84 -10.35
N ASN A 711 11.60 -6.68 -9.08
CA ASN A 711 12.96 -6.88 -8.60
C ASN A 711 13.41 -8.34 -8.68
N LEU A 712 14.72 -8.51 -8.67
CA LEU A 712 15.30 -9.81 -8.35
C LEU A 712 15.26 -10.03 -6.83
N LEU A 713 15.19 -11.28 -6.43
CA LEU A 713 15.38 -11.77 -5.07
C LEU A 713 16.53 -12.77 -5.06
N ASN A 714 17.61 -12.43 -4.36
CA ASN A 714 18.81 -13.28 -4.26
C ASN A 714 19.32 -13.78 -5.63
N GLY A 715 19.29 -12.89 -6.63
CA GLY A 715 19.80 -13.15 -8.00
C GLY A 715 18.77 -13.67 -9.00
N THR A 716 17.54 -14.01 -8.58
CA THR A 716 16.48 -14.51 -9.48
C THR A 716 15.31 -13.54 -9.47
N HIS A 717 14.75 -13.17 -10.64
CA HIS A 717 13.52 -12.37 -10.67
C HIS A 717 12.40 -13.06 -9.90
N THR A 718 11.66 -12.33 -9.09
CA THR A 718 10.53 -12.88 -8.34
C THR A 718 9.52 -13.59 -9.24
N ALA A 719 9.31 -13.07 -10.46
CA ALA A 719 8.47 -13.67 -11.48
C ALA A 719 9.04 -14.97 -12.08
N GLU A 720 10.35 -15.20 -11.97
CA GLU A 720 11.07 -16.39 -12.48
C GLU A 720 11.45 -17.36 -11.36
N SER A 721 10.99 -17.11 -10.12
CA SER A 721 11.33 -17.92 -8.95
C SER A 721 10.30 -19.02 -8.70
N ARG A 722 10.63 -20.26 -9.08
CA ARG A 722 9.78 -21.42 -8.79
C ARG A 722 9.54 -21.57 -7.27
N GLY A 723 10.59 -21.38 -6.44
CA GLY A 723 10.50 -21.45 -4.99
C GLY A 723 9.45 -20.47 -4.42
N LEU A 724 9.43 -19.22 -4.91
CA LEU A 724 8.40 -18.27 -4.50
C LEU A 724 7.00 -18.67 -4.97
N ILE A 725 6.86 -19.06 -6.25
CA ILE A 725 5.54 -19.25 -6.88
C ILE A 725 4.96 -20.60 -6.52
N MET A 726 5.69 -21.69 -6.74
CA MET A 726 5.15 -23.04 -6.57
C MET A 726 5.27 -23.53 -5.14
N ASP A 727 6.44 -23.34 -4.52
CA ASP A 727 6.69 -23.95 -3.22
C ASP A 727 6.04 -23.09 -2.10
N ILE A 728 6.31 -21.80 -2.01
CA ILE A 728 5.78 -20.97 -0.94
C ILE A 728 4.33 -20.54 -1.22
N LEU A 729 4.06 -19.87 -2.37
CA LEU A 729 2.74 -19.31 -2.61
C LEU A 729 1.68 -20.40 -2.80
N ARG A 730 1.93 -21.38 -3.71
CA ARG A 730 0.93 -22.40 -4.02
C ARG A 730 0.89 -23.53 -3.00
N ALA A 731 2.04 -24.08 -2.60
CA ALA A 731 2.06 -25.24 -1.71
C ALA A 731 1.90 -24.83 -0.23
N GLU A 732 2.76 -23.93 0.30
CA GLU A 732 2.72 -23.58 1.73
C GLU A 732 1.53 -22.68 2.10
N PHE A 733 1.17 -21.70 1.23
CA PHE A 733 0.03 -20.81 1.52
C PHE A 733 -1.31 -21.32 0.99
N GLY A 734 -1.30 -22.36 0.12
CA GLY A 734 -2.52 -22.93 -0.44
C GLY A 734 -3.20 -22.04 -1.48
N TYR A 735 -2.44 -21.29 -2.27
CA TYR A 735 -2.96 -20.38 -3.27
C TYR A 735 -3.46 -21.10 -4.53
N GLU A 736 -4.68 -20.77 -4.98
CA GLU A 736 -5.33 -21.40 -6.12
C GLU A 736 -5.59 -20.45 -7.31
N GLY A 737 -5.34 -19.15 -7.17
CA GLY A 737 -5.56 -18.17 -8.24
C GLY A 737 -4.44 -18.15 -9.29
N ILE A 738 -4.47 -17.13 -10.16
CA ILE A 738 -3.43 -16.92 -11.17
C ILE A 738 -2.29 -16.05 -10.65
N VAL A 739 -1.09 -16.32 -11.15
CA VAL A 739 0.12 -15.51 -10.90
C VAL A 739 0.45 -14.74 -12.16
N MET A 740 0.45 -13.41 -12.09
CA MET A 740 0.85 -12.54 -13.20
C MET A 740 2.13 -11.78 -12.87
N THR A 741 2.85 -11.33 -13.90
CA THR A 741 3.93 -10.35 -13.72
C THR A 741 3.36 -8.96 -13.47
N ASP A 742 4.17 -8.07 -12.88
CA ASP A 742 3.98 -6.64 -13.07
C ASP A 742 4.20 -6.25 -14.56
N TRP A 743 3.97 -4.99 -14.95
CA TRP A 743 4.04 -4.51 -16.34
C TRP A 743 5.49 -4.41 -16.82
N VAL A 744 6.07 -5.53 -17.27
CA VAL A 744 7.45 -5.61 -17.74
C VAL A 744 7.58 -4.90 -19.09
N SER A 745 8.35 -3.83 -19.10
CA SER A 745 8.63 -3.06 -20.31
C SER A 745 10.13 -2.78 -20.42
N PRO A 746 10.76 -3.04 -21.59
CA PRO A 746 12.19 -2.78 -21.80
C PRO A 746 12.58 -1.30 -21.67
N ILE A 747 11.60 -0.38 -21.57
CA ILE A 747 11.85 1.06 -21.48
C ILE A 747 12.17 1.49 -20.03
N THR A 748 11.78 0.71 -19.02
CA THR A 748 11.82 1.12 -17.62
C THR A 748 13.13 0.80 -16.91
N GLY A 749 13.89 -0.18 -17.39
CA GLY A 749 15.19 -0.57 -16.82
C GLY A 749 16.33 0.37 -17.22
N ASP A 750 17.25 0.64 -16.30
CA ASP A 750 18.49 1.36 -16.62
C ASP A 750 19.44 0.45 -17.39
N ALA A 751 19.85 0.88 -18.58
CA ALA A 751 20.75 0.11 -19.46
C ALA A 751 22.15 -0.14 -18.85
N ARG A 752 22.51 0.60 -17.79
CA ARG A 752 23.78 0.41 -17.05
C ARG A 752 23.69 -0.67 -15.98
N SER A 753 22.48 -1.17 -15.70
CA SER A 753 22.30 -2.22 -14.71
C SER A 753 23.04 -3.51 -15.06
N ALA A 754 23.56 -4.20 -14.05
CA ALA A 754 24.20 -5.50 -14.21
C ALA A 754 23.17 -6.62 -14.50
N HIS A 755 21.89 -6.38 -14.20
CA HIS A 755 20.83 -7.37 -14.35
C HIS A 755 19.94 -7.06 -15.56
N ARG A 756 19.34 -8.12 -16.13
CA ARG A 756 18.36 -8.04 -17.22
C ARG A 756 16.92 -7.85 -16.67
N ASP A 757 15.98 -7.63 -17.54
CA ASP A 757 14.54 -7.74 -17.21
C ASP A 757 14.10 -9.20 -17.20
N SER A 758 12.97 -9.52 -16.55
CA SER A 758 12.38 -10.86 -16.57
C SER A 758 11.90 -11.24 -17.98
N GLN A 759 11.85 -12.54 -18.27
CA GLN A 759 11.55 -13.09 -19.59
C GLN A 759 10.41 -14.12 -19.52
N ALA A 760 9.49 -14.06 -20.49
CA ALA A 760 8.29 -14.88 -20.51
C ALA A 760 8.55 -16.39 -20.42
N GLN A 761 9.58 -16.90 -21.08
CA GLN A 761 9.96 -18.31 -21.03
C GLN A 761 10.33 -18.80 -19.61
N TYR A 762 11.03 -17.98 -18.83
CA TYR A 762 11.43 -18.34 -17.46
C TYR A 762 10.30 -18.12 -16.46
N VAL A 763 9.45 -17.11 -16.69
CA VAL A 763 8.21 -16.89 -15.91
C VAL A 763 7.30 -18.12 -16.05
N ALA A 764 7.06 -18.57 -17.27
CA ALA A 764 6.25 -19.77 -17.53
C ALA A 764 6.86 -21.03 -16.90
N ALA A 765 8.18 -21.21 -16.99
CA ALA A 765 8.89 -22.34 -16.39
C ALA A 765 8.81 -22.35 -14.84
N ALA A 766 8.76 -21.17 -14.23
CA ALA A 766 8.61 -21.02 -12.78
C ALA A 766 7.16 -21.24 -12.28
N GLY A 767 6.18 -21.42 -13.17
CA GLY A 767 4.77 -21.59 -12.83
C GLY A 767 3.97 -20.29 -12.80
N GLY A 768 4.51 -19.18 -13.35
CA GLY A 768 3.80 -17.94 -13.62
C GLY A 768 2.82 -18.09 -14.77
N ASP A 769 1.62 -17.55 -14.64
CA ASP A 769 0.49 -17.85 -15.54
C ASP A 769 0.27 -16.78 -16.61
N LEU A 770 0.59 -15.51 -16.33
CA LEU A 770 0.32 -14.42 -17.25
C LEU A 770 1.44 -13.38 -17.25
N PHE A 771 2.07 -13.16 -18.41
CA PHE A 771 3.12 -12.16 -18.60
C PHE A 771 2.52 -10.85 -19.11
N MET A 772 2.62 -9.79 -18.33
CA MET A 772 2.02 -8.48 -18.61
C MET A 772 3.07 -7.41 -18.95
N PRO A 773 2.74 -6.38 -19.74
CA PRO A 773 1.49 -6.14 -20.46
C PRO A 773 1.32 -7.04 -21.70
N GLY A 774 2.39 -7.71 -22.14
CA GLY A 774 2.47 -8.54 -23.32
C GLY A 774 2.79 -7.75 -24.60
N ASN A 775 3.65 -8.35 -25.41
CA ASN A 775 3.98 -7.84 -26.75
C ASN A 775 4.49 -9.02 -27.62
N LYS A 776 4.72 -8.71 -28.91
CA LYS A 776 5.22 -9.73 -29.84
C LYS A 776 6.58 -10.33 -29.42
N GLY A 777 7.47 -9.54 -28.83
CA GLY A 777 8.77 -10.01 -28.37
C GLY A 777 8.66 -10.99 -27.21
N ASP A 778 7.73 -10.76 -26.26
CA ASP A 778 7.46 -11.67 -25.15
C ASP A 778 6.86 -12.98 -25.63
N TYR A 779 5.92 -12.91 -26.60
CA TYR A 779 5.36 -14.09 -27.24
C TYR A 779 6.40 -14.91 -27.98
N ASP A 780 7.25 -14.28 -28.82
CA ASP A 780 8.33 -14.94 -29.54
C ASP A 780 9.36 -15.57 -28.57
N ASN A 781 9.66 -14.89 -27.44
CA ASN A 781 10.51 -15.41 -26.37
C ASN A 781 9.94 -16.66 -25.72
N LEU A 782 8.64 -16.71 -25.47
CA LEU A 782 7.99 -17.91 -24.93
C LEU A 782 8.03 -19.08 -25.91
N LEU A 783 7.74 -18.86 -27.20
CA LEU A 783 7.84 -19.88 -28.23
C LEU A 783 9.26 -20.43 -28.36
N GLN A 784 10.27 -19.54 -28.37
CA GLN A 784 11.67 -19.94 -28.36
C GLN A 784 12.00 -20.79 -27.13
N GLY A 785 11.45 -20.43 -25.96
CA GLY A 785 11.60 -21.21 -24.72
C GLY A 785 11.07 -22.63 -24.84
N ILE A 786 9.90 -22.81 -25.48
CA ILE A 786 9.33 -24.13 -25.75
C ILE A 786 10.23 -24.92 -26.71
N ASP A 787 10.66 -24.30 -27.81
CA ASP A 787 11.49 -24.97 -28.83
C ASP A 787 12.87 -25.33 -28.32
N SER A 788 13.45 -24.57 -27.38
CA SER A 788 14.75 -24.83 -26.75
C SER A 788 14.69 -25.76 -25.55
N GLY A 789 13.51 -26.06 -25.03
CA GLY A 789 13.30 -26.83 -23.81
C GLY A 789 13.53 -26.05 -22.51
N ALA A 790 13.62 -24.71 -22.54
CA ALA A 790 13.68 -23.87 -21.35
C ALA A 790 12.38 -23.93 -20.53
N VAL A 791 11.25 -24.16 -21.20
CA VAL A 791 9.96 -24.50 -20.61
C VAL A 791 9.30 -25.64 -21.42
N THR A 792 8.66 -26.57 -20.75
CA THR A 792 7.92 -27.66 -21.43
C THR A 792 6.56 -27.17 -21.93
N LEU A 793 6.09 -27.72 -23.06
CA LEU A 793 4.74 -27.40 -23.54
C LEU A 793 3.67 -27.82 -22.53
N GLU A 794 3.89 -28.89 -21.78
CA GLU A 794 3.01 -29.33 -20.70
C GLU A 794 2.88 -28.26 -19.62
N GLN A 795 4.00 -27.67 -19.15
CA GLN A 795 3.99 -26.58 -18.17
C GLN A 795 3.23 -25.36 -18.71
N VAL A 796 3.42 -24.98 -19.98
CA VAL A 796 2.69 -23.90 -20.64
C VAL A 796 1.17 -24.19 -20.65
N LYS A 797 0.76 -25.41 -20.97
CA LYS A 797 -0.64 -25.83 -20.95
C LYS A 797 -1.25 -25.86 -19.55
N ILE A 798 -0.47 -26.24 -18.51
CA ILE A 798 -0.91 -26.17 -17.12
C ILE A 798 -1.19 -24.70 -16.74
N ASN A 799 -0.26 -23.79 -17.02
CA ASN A 799 -0.41 -22.36 -16.72
C ASN A 799 -1.59 -21.76 -17.50
N ALA A 800 -1.72 -22.08 -18.78
CA ALA A 800 -2.87 -21.66 -19.61
C ALA A 800 -4.20 -22.15 -19.04
N SER A 801 -4.24 -23.39 -18.53
CA SER A 801 -5.43 -23.94 -17.90
C SER A 801 -5.86 -23.15 -16.65
N ARG A 802 -4.89 -22.63 -15.87
CA ARG A 802 -5.20 -21.76 -14.72
C ARG A 802 -5.80 -20.42 -15.18
N VAL A 803 -5.24 -19.80 -16.23
CA VAL A 803 -5.78 -18.56 -16.81
C VAL A 803 -7.20 -18.78 -17.30
N VAL A 804 -7.45 -19.87 -18.03
CA VAL A 804 -8.79 -20.20 -18.57
C VAL A 804 -9.79 -20.46 -17.45
N ARG A 805 -9.42 -21.23 -16.41
CA ARG A 805 -10.30 -21.46 -15.25
C ARG A 805 -10.67 -20.15 -14.57
N MET A 806 -9.69 -19.26 -14.35
CA MET A 806 -9.92 -17.96 -13.73
C MET A 806 -10.80 -17.06 -14.61
N ALA A 807 -10.52 -16.98 -15.91
CA ALA A 807 -11.32 -16.20 -16.82
C ALA A 807 -12.79 -16.69 -16.84
N ARG A 808 -13.03 -17.99 -16.87
CA ARG A 808 -14.38 -18.55 -16.74
C ARG A 808 -15.05 -18.20 -15.42
N ALA A 809 -14.33 -18.32 -14.32
CA ALA A 809 -14.88 -18.02 -13.00
C ALA A 809 -15.33 -16.57 -12.85
N LEU A 810 -14.64 -15.63 -13.53
CA LEU A 810 -14.94 -14.20 -13.44
C LEU A 810 -15.87 -13.68 -14.56
N THR A 811 -16.00 -14.39 -15.69
CA THR A 811 -16.84 -13.95 -16.82
C THR A 811 -18.15 -14.73 -16.97
N GLN A 812 -18.32 -15.86 -16.27
CA GLN A 812 -19.58 -16.63 -16.34
C GLN A 812 -20.70 -15.89 -15.59
N GLU A 813 -21.84 -15.74 -16.29
CA GLU A 813 -23.09 -15.21 -15.76
C GLU A 813 -23.80 -16.17 -14.76
#